data_befe0f49d096fe8dbe3defa0fe65bae2
#
_entry.id   befe0f49d096fe8dbe3defa0fe65bae2
#
_cell.length_a   1.000
_cell.length_b   1.000
_cell.length_c   1.000
_cell.angle_alpha   90.00
_cell.angle_beta   90.00
_cell.angle_gamma   90.00
#
_symmetry.space_group_name_H-M   'P 1'
#
loop_
_entity.id
_entity.type
_entity.pdbx_description
1 polymer ?
#
loop_
_entity_poly.entity_id
_entity_poly.type
_entity_poly.pdbx_seq_one_letter_code
_entity_poly.pdbx_strand_id
1 'polypeptide(L)'
;MKFKEEDKIVVTGARVHNLKNVDVEIPRYSLVVITGLSGSGKSSLAFDTIYAEGQRRYMETLSTYARQFVGSMERPDVDKITGLSPVVAIEQKTTNKNPRSTVGTVTEINDFLRLLYARASRAYSPITDEEMVHYTDEQICDLILKGFDGRKVAFMAPIVKGRKGHYRELFESLAKRGYIYARIDGEVREITAGMKLDRYKIHTIDLVVDRMRISSDAAERVMTSLKESMRQGKGTMALYDYETDGLRYYSRHLMCPSTGVAFEDPAPHTFSFNSPQGACPRCSGLGTEAVFDRDKIIPDQNKSLREGAIDPIGKYKNNKIFTLLTMLGRRYDFTLDDPVSTISEEGMNAILYGDPKPLTVDLSEFTSISGRRMIPWEGIAEYVQATDDEESKKGQKWREQFMAYRPCSVCGGTRLKKEALQFRIGGKNIAEVSALSIADFAVWMSTIEQHFNEKERKIAQEIVKEIRERLHFLVEVGLGYLSLSRAARSLSGGESQRIRLATQIGSKLVNVLYILDEPSIGLHQRDNRRLINTLQELRDAGNSVIVVEHDEEMMRSADFIVDVGPKAGRRGGQIVATGTIEDIMRSQSITADYLCGRRKIEIPDTLRAGTGDKITLRGARGNNLKGVDVEFPLGKFICVTGVSGSGKSTLINETLRPILSRHLYRSFDQPLPYDSIEGLEHIDKLVVVDQSPIGRTPRSNPATYSNVFSDIRKLFEATPDAQVRGFKAGRFSFNVRGGRCEECRGAGVQTIEMNFLPDVYVRCKACGGHRYNRETLEVKYKGKSIDEVLNMTVNIAVDFFANIPNIYQKLKAIQDVGLGYLTLGQPCTMLSGGESQRIKLAAELSKTDTGRTLYILDEPTTGLHFEDIRQLLSVINKLVDRGNTAIVIEHNLDVIKVADHLIDIGPEGGAGGGEVIATGRPADIAAEERSATGKFLRQMGL
;
A
#
# COMPACT_ATOMS: atom_id res chain seq x y z
N MET A 1 31.96 -19.67 24.28
CA MET A 1 32.13 -18.46 25.12
C MET A 1 31.20 -18.52 26.32
N LYS A 2 31.72 -18.35 27.56
CA LYS A 2 30.85 -18.17 28.74
C LYS A 2 30.50 -16.69 28.83
N PHE A 3 29.29 -16.31 28.48
CA PHE A 3 28.79 -14.94 28.67
C PHE A 3 28.63 -14.65 30.18
N LYS A 4 28.93 -13.44 30.60
CA LYS A 4 28.63 -12.96 31.95
C LYS A 4 27.11 -12.87 32.13
N GLU A 5 26.61 -12.99 33.35
CA GLU A 5 25.18 -12.96 33.68
C GLU A 5 24.50 -11.65 33.24
N GLU A 6 25.24 -10.56 33.20
CA GLU A 6 24.79 -9.24 32.74
C GLU A 6 24.64 -9.15 31.21
N ASP A 7 25.21 -10.09 30.44
CA ASP A 7 25.21 -10.12 28.98
C ASP A 7 24.14 -11.06 28.40
N LYS A 8 23.10 -11.40 29.17
CA LYS A 8 22.04 -12.32 28.76
C LYS A 8 20.64 -11.74 29.00
N ILE A 9 19.71 -12.08 28.12
CA ILE A 9 18.29 -12.00 28.36
C ILE A 9 17.88 -13.37 28.91
N VAL A 10 17.37 -13.41 30.14
CA VAL A 10 16.92 -14.65 30.77
C VAL A 10 15.40 -14.61 30.89
N VAL A 11 14.73 -15.55 30.25
CA VAL A 11 13.30 -15.79 30.34
C VAL A 11 13.08 -17.02 31.23
N THR A 12 12.24 -16.92 32.24
CA THR A 12 11.93 -17.99 33.15
C THR A 12 10.42 -18.19 33.22
N GLY A 13 9.98 -19.44 32.99
CA GLY A 13 8.59 -19.84 33.19
C GLY A 13 7.61 -19.25 32.19
N ALA A 14 7.95 -19.12 30.90
CA ALA A 14 7.04 -18.62 29.90
C ALA A 14 5.93 -19.64 29.55
N ARG A 15 4.66 -19.20 29.64
CA ARG A 15 3.46 -20.05 29.44
C ARG A 15 2.44 -19.43 28.46
N VAL A 16 2.86 -18.41 27.72
CA VAL A 16 1.97 -17.74 26.76
C VAL A 16 1.58 -18.71 25.65
N HIS A 17 0.29 -18.77 25.31
CA HIS A 17 -0.30 -19.65 24.28
C HIS A 17 0.05 -21.13 24.45
N ASN A 18 0.91 -21.67 23.60
CA ASN A 18 1.30 -23.09 23.64
C ASN A 18 2.63 -23.35 24.33
N LEU A 19 3.30 -22.32 24.86
CA LEU A 19 4.55 -22.47 25.59
C LEU A 19 4.35 -23.28 26.90
N LYS A 20 5.25 -24.18 27.19
CA LYS A 20 5.18 -25.14 28.29
C LYS A 20 6.18 -24.83 29.38
N ASN A 21 5.98 -23.72 30.08
CA ASN A 21 6.87 -23.29 31.16
C ASN A 21 8.33 -23.21 30.70
N VAL A 22 8.55 -22.42 29.67
CA VAL A 22 9.83 -22.35 28.96
C VAL A 22 10.82 -21.47 29.69
N ASP A 23 12.02 -22.03 29.91
CA ASP A 23 13.20 -21.33 30.40
C ASP A 23 14.20 -21.23 29.23
N VAL A 24 14.71 -20.01 28.96
CA VAL A 24 15.72 -19.80 27.93
C VAL A 24 16.63 -18.63 28.24
N GLU A 25 17.92 -18.80 27.98
CA GLU A 25 18.95 -17.76 28.06
C GLU A 25 19.38 -17.36 26.65
N ILE A 26 19.26 -16.09 26.33
CA ILE A 26 19.57 -15.51 25.02
C ILE A 26 20.72 -14.51 25.20
N PRO A 27 21.84 -14.63 24.47
CA PRO A 27 22.93 -13.68 24.58
C PRO A 27 22.51 -12.29 24.04
N ARG A 28 22.96 -11.24 24.73
CA ARG A 28 22.83 -9.85 24.29
C ARG A 28 23.91 -9.52 23.26
N TYR A 29 23.73 -8.45 22.52
CA TYR A 29 24.68 -7.96 21.52
C TYR A 29 25.05 -9.04 20.48
N SER A 30 24.08 -9.86 20.14
CA SER A 30 24.24 -11.00 19.24
C SER A 30 23.07 -11.03 18.25
N LEU A 31 23.30 -11.64 17.08
CA LEU A 31 22.28 -12.00 16.13
C LEU A 31 21.73 -13.38 16.52
N VAL A 32 20.52 -13.42 17.02
CA VAL A 32 19.86 -14.63 17.52
C VAL A 32 18.74 -15.04 16.60
N VAL A 33 18.70 -16.27 16.14
CA VAL A 33 17.60 -16.81 15.34
C VAL A 33 16.73 -17.74 16.18
N ILE A 34 15.43 -17.45 16.25
CA ILE A 34 14.42 -18.35 16.82
C ILE A 34 13.75 -19.10 15.67
N THR A 35 13.96 -20.40 15.62
CA THR A 35 13.47 -21.29 14.55
C THR A 35 12.61 -22.43 15.08
N GLY A 36 12.10 -23.30 14.19
CA GLY A 36 11.26 -24.47 14.50
C GLY A 36 10.00 -24.52 13.63
N LEU A 37 9.20 -25.55 13.72
CA LEU A 37 7.99 -25.77 12.92
C LEU A 37 6.98 -24.64 13.04
N SER A 38 6.16 -24.43 12.00
CA SER A 38 5.01 -23.50 12.06
C SER A 38 4.08 -23.90 13.22
N GLY A 39 3.69 -22.90 14.06
CA GLY A 39 2.87 -23.17 15.24
C GLY A 39 3.59 -23.87 16.41
N SER A 40 4.94 -23.93 16.41
CA SER A 40 5.71 -24.49 17.52
C SER A 40 5.79 -23.57 18.75
N GLY A 41 5.51 -22.25 18.60
CA GLY A 41 5.55 -21.26 19.69
C GLY A 41 6.63 -20.18 19.54
N LYS A 42 7.30 -20.09 18.39
CA LYS A 42 8.35 -19.10 18.11
C LYS A 42 7.87 -17.65 18.35
N SER A 43 6.79 -17.26 17.67
CA SER A 43 6.21 -15.92 17.79
C SER A 43 5.67 -15.68 19.20
N SER A 44 5.14 -16.72 19.87
CA SER A 44 4.71 -16.62 21.26
C SER A 44 5.88 -16.30 22.21
N LEU A 45 7.08 -16.86 21.96
CA LEU A 45 8.27 -16.54 22.72
C LEU A 45 8.80 -15.14 22.38
N ALA A 46 8.98 -14.84 21.09
CA ALA A 46 9.62 -13.60 20.64
C ALA A 46 8.73 -12.36 20.86
N PHE A 47 7.48 -12.42 20.37
CA PHE A 47 6.56 -11.27 20.36
C PHE A 47 5.63 -11.23 21.55
N ASP A 48 4.91 -12.34 21.83
CA ASP A 48 3.89 -12.33 22.88
C ASP A 48 4.49 -12.45 24.29
N THR A 49 5.79 -12.76 24.41
CA THR A 49 6.49 -12.86 25.71
C THR A 49 7.59 -11.80 25.83
N ILE A 50 8.67 -11.87 25.04
CA ILE A 50 9.84 -10.97 25.18
C ILE A 50 9.48 -9.54 24.80
N TYR A 51 8.92 -9.33 23.60
CA TYR A 51 8.53 -7.99 23.15
C TYR A 51 7.42 -7.40 24.02
N ALA A 52 6.37 -8.17 24.31
CA ALA A 52 5.25 -7.69 25.11
C ALA A 52 5.70 -7.20 26.51
N GLU A 53 6.59 -7.95 27.19
CA GLU A 53 7.13 -7.53 28.48
C GLU A 53 8.04 -6.31 28.37
N GLY A 54 8.88 -6.23 27.33
CA GLY A 54 9.75 -5.08 27.07
C GLY A 54 8.94 -3.82 26.81
N GLN A 55 7.89 -3.92 26.00
CA GLN A 55 6.98 -2.82 25.70
C GLN A 55 6.19 -2.40 26.97
N ARG A 56 5.68 -3.38 27.73
CA ARG A 56 5.00 -3.11 29.01
C ARG A 56 5.87 -2.30 29.97
N ARG A 57 7.14 -2.68 30.15
CA ARG A 57 8.11 -1.96 31.01
C ARG A 57 8.36 -0.55 30.50
N TYR A 58 8.51 -0.40 29.17
CA TYR A 58 8.67 0.94 28.58
C TYR A 58 7.45 1.83 28.86
N MET A 59 6.24 1.29 28.70
CA MET A 59 4.99 2.01 28.98
C MET A 59 4.85 2.39 30.47
N GLU A 60 5.38 1.61 31.39
CA GLU A 60 5.40 1.95 32.82
C GLU A 60 6.28 3.16 33.12
N THR A 61 7.26 3.48 32.30
CA THR A 61 8.11 4.68 32.47
C THR A 61 7.40 5.96 32.04
N LEU A 62 6.30 5.87 31.30
CA LEU A 62 5.53 7.03 30.86
C LEU A 62 4.75 7.66 32.01
N SER A 63 4.47 8.97 31.90
CA SER A 63 3.65 9.69 32.87
C SER A 63 2.26 9.08 32.99
N THR A 64 1.62 9.24 34.15
CA THR A 64 0.27 8.74 34.41
C THR A 64 -0.74 9.27 33.40
N TYR A 65 -0.56 10.51 32.93
CA TYR A 65 -1.38 11.13 31.90
C TYR A 65 -1.21 10.41 30.57
N ALA A 66 0.02 10.16 30.12
CA ALA A 66 0.28 9.44 28.87
C ALA A 66 -0.28 7.98 28.92
N ARG A 67 -0.19 7.30 30.06
CA ARG A 67 -0.74 5.96 30.26
C ARG A 67 -2.26 5.89 30.11
N GLN A 68 -2.99 6.95 30.46
CA GLN A 68 -4.45 6.98 30.27
C GLN A 68 -4.87 6.96 28.80
N PHE A 69 -4.03 7.49 27.89
CA PHE A 69 -4.32 7.48 26.45
C PHE A 69 -3.87 6.20 25.76
N VAL A 70 -2.85 5.53 26.27
CA VAL A 70 -2.24 4.35 25.63
C VAL A 70 -2.86 3.04 26.15
N GLY A 71 -3.55 3.09 27.28
CA GLY A 71 -4.13 1.92 27.94
C GLY A 71 -3.11 1.13 28.77
N SER A 72 -3.61 0.20 29.62
CA SER A 72 -2.76 -0.74 30.34
C SER A 72 -2.53 -1.99 29.52
N MET A 73 -1.27 -2.37 29.32
CA MET A 73 -0.91 -3.65 28.72
C MET A 73 -0.96 -4.76 29.78
N GLU A 74 -1.60 -5.87 29.46
CA GLU A 74 -1.58 -7.06 30.31
C GLU A 74 -0.17 -7.62 30.37
N ARG A 75 0.25 -8.07 31.54
CA ARG A 75 1.53 -8.76 31.71
C ARG A 75 1.46 -10.14 31.01
N PRO A 76 2.44 -10.50 30.17
CA PRO A 76 2.49 -11.85 29.63
C PRO A 76 2.60 -12.89 30.75
N ASP A 77 2.09 -14.09 30.50
CA ASP A 77 2.18 -15.22 31.45
C ASP A 77 3.63 -15.77 31.47
N VAL A 78 4.45 -15.13 32.29
CA VAL A 78 5.86 -15.43 32.49
C VAL A 78 6.25 -15.14 33.95
N ASP A 79 7.08 -15.98 34.52
CA ASP A 79 7.50 -15.78 35.92
C ASP A 79 8.44 -14.56 36.03
N LYS A 80 9.50 -14.55 35.21
CA LYS A 80 10.48 -13.45 35.22
C LYS A 80 11.19 -13.31 33.88
N ILE A 81 11.49 -12.06 33.48
CA ILE A 81 12.43 -11.77 32.40
C ILE A 81 13.44 -10.74 32.89
N THR A 82 14.73 -11.01 32.70
CA THR A 82 15.83 -10.08 33.06
C THR A 82 16.67 -9.76 31.82
N GLY A 83 17.48 -8.70 31.89
CA GLY A 83 18.41 -8.31 30.84
C GLY A 83 17.76 -7.61 29.62
N LEU A 84 16.48 -7.22 29.68
CA LEU A 84 15.82 -6.52 28.57
C LEU A 84 16.34 -5.09 28.43
N SER A 85 16.76 -4.75 27.22
CA SER A 85 16.92 -3.37 26.72
C SER A 85 15.58 -2.81 26.21
N PRO A 86 15.48 -1.51 25.87
CA PRO A 86 14.34 -1.00 25.11
C PRO A 86 14.10 -1.86 23.85
N VAL A 87 12.85 -2.23 23.59
CA VAL A 87 12.50 -3.20 22.54
C VAL A 87 11.79 -2.52 21.37
N VAL A 88 12.22 -2.86 20.16
CA VAL A 88 11.60 -2.44 18.90
C VAL A 88 11.20 -3.67 18.10
N ALA A 89 9.92 -3.82 17.78
CA ALA A 89 9.43 -4.89 16.93
C ALA A 89 9.24 -4.43 15.47
N ILE A 90 9.69 -5.26 14.55
CA ILE A 90 9.50 -5.04 13.11
C ILE A 90 8.69 -6.21 12.55
N GLU A 91 7.37 -6.08 12.66
CA GLU A 91 6.40 -7.07 12.19
C GLU A 91 6.05 -6.87 10.71
N GLN A 92 5.56 -7.94 10.10
CA GLN A 92 5.16 -8.00 8.70
C GLN A 92 3.84 -7.28 8.39
N LYS A 93 2.97 -7.06 9.38
CA LYS A 93 1.64 -6.49 9.17
C LYS A 93 1.71 -5.05 8.66
N THR A 94 1.21 -4.84 7.45
CA THR A 94 1.04 -3.50 6.86
C THR A 94 -0.17 -2.83 7.46
N THR A 95 0.04 -1.88 8.36
CA THR A 95 -1.05 -1.11 9.00
C THR A 95 -1.31 0.24 8.32
N ASN A 96 -0.43 0.67 7.42
CA ASN A 96 -0.53 2.01 6.86
C ASN A 96 -1.52 2.08 5.67
N LYS A 97 -2.80 2.35 5.99
CA LYS A 97 -3.87 2.58 5.00
C LYS A 97 -3.95 4.05 4.53
N ASN A 98 -3.10 4.92 5.04
CA ASN A 98 -3.15 6.33 4.70
C ASN A 98 -2.76 6.55 3.23
N PRO A 99 -3.65 7.08 2.37
CA PRO A 99 -3.37 7.27 0.95
C PRO A 99 -2.30 8.33 0.68
N ARG A 100 -1.96 9.16 1.67
CA ARG A 100 -0.92 10.19 1.59
C ARG A 100 0.47 9.68 1.94
N SER A 101 0.59 8.51 2.60
CA SER A 101 1.89 7.94 2.92
C SER A 101 2.60 7.41 1.68
N THR A 102 3.87 7.77 1.54
CA THR A 102 4.77 7.30 0.49
C THR A 102 6.04 6.69 1.10
N VAL A 103 6.83 5.98 0.31
CA VAL A 103 8.15 5.50 0.73
C VAL A 103 8.96 6.66 1.31
N GLY A 104 9.02 7.81 0.61
CA GLY A 104 9.77 8.98 1.06
C GLY A 104 9.31 9.56 2.40
N THR A 105 8.00 9.48 2.72
CA THR A 105 7.49 9.96 4.02
C THR A 105 7.72 8.96 5.15
N VAL A 106 7.69 7.66 4.86
CA VAL A 106 7.95 6.61 5.87
C VAL A 106 9.42 6.53 6.23
N THR A 107 10.32 6.80 5.27
CA THR A 107 11.77 6.82 5.47
C THR A 107 12.31 8.17 5.97
N GLU A 108 11.45 9.16 6.16
CA GLU A 108 11.80 10.54 6.51
C GLU A 108 12.66 11.27 5.46
N ILE A 109 13.08 10.61 4.40
CA ILE A 109 13.90 11.22 3.33
C ILE A 109 13.19 12.42 2.72
N ASN A 110 11.86 12.38 2.60
CA ASN A 110 11.08 13.48 2.06
C ASN A 110 11.19 14.76 2.89
N ASP A 111 11.39 14.66 4.21
CA ASP A 111 11.53 15.80 5.09
C ASP A 111 12.89 16.50 4.88
N PHE A 112 13.94 15.70 4.71
CA PHE A 112 15.26 16.23 4.36
C PHE A 112 15.30 16.80 2.93
N LEU A 113 14.62 16.16 1.96
CA LEU A 113 14.50 16.69 0.60
C LEU A 113 13.78 18.04 0.58
N ARG A 114 12.67 18.17 1.29
CA ARG A 114 11.96 19.46 1.38
C ARG A 114 12.82 20.55 1.98
N LEU A 115 13.63 20.21 2.99
CA LEU A 115 14.58 21.15 3.59
C LEU A 115 15.71 21.51 2.60
N LEU A 116 16.24 20.54 1.87
CA LEU A 116 17.27 20.73 0.86
C LEU A 116 16.78 21.68 -0.25
N TYR A 117 15.58 21.42 -0.80
CA TYR A 117 14.98 22.25 -1.83
C TYR A 117 14.65 23.66 -1.32
N ALA A 118 14.19 23.80 -0.09
CA ALA A 118 13.92 25.11 0.50
C ALA A 118 15.20 25.94 0.73
N ARG A 119 16.37 25.32 0.81
CA ARG A 119 17.61 26.03 1.17
C ARG A 119 18.61 26.15 0.04
N ALA A 120 18.60 25.25 -0.93
CA ALA A 120 19.62 25.13 -1.96
C ALA A 120 19.09 24.99 -3.39
N SER A 121 17.77 25.09 -3.62
CA SER A 121 17.24 25.06 -4.97
C SER A 121 17.21 26.45 -5.60
N ARG A 122 17.22 26.48 -6.91
CA ARG A 122 17.05 27.68 -7.74
C ARG A 122 15.66 27.66 -8.37
N ALA A 123 15.01 28.82 -8.39
CA ALA A 123 13.69 28.99 -8.98
C ALA A 123 13.79 29.34 -10.46
N TYR A 124 12.88 28.81 -11.27
CA TYR A 124 12.82 29.06 -12.71
C TYR A 124 11.44 29.56 -13.10
N SER A 125 11.37 30.44 -14.11
CA SER A 125 10.11 30.97 -14.64
C SER A 125 9.31 29.88 -15.35
N PRO A 126 8.01 29.70 -15.05
CA PRO A 126 7.17 28.74 -15.77
C PRO A 126 6.88 29.10 -17.20
N ILE A 127 7.23 30.33 -17.64
CA ILE A 127 6.96 30.89 -18.98
C ILE A 127 8.20 30.83 -19.85
N THR A 128 9.35 31.26 -19.31
CA THR A 128 10.60 31.44 -20.09
C THR A 128 11.71 30.49 -19.71
N ASP A 129 11.52 29.70 -18.64
CA ASP A 129 12.54 28.83 -18.03
C ASP A 129 13.83 29.57 -17.59
N GLU A 130 13.79 30.92 -17.48
CA GLU A 130 14.87 31.70 -16.93
C GLU A 130 14.97 31.56 -15.43
N GLU A 131 16.20 31.58 -14.89
CA GLU A 131 16.44 31.58 -13.45
C GLU A 131 15.87 32.84 -12.81
N MET A 132 15.11 32.70 -11.76
CA MET A 132 14.52 33.80 -11.01
C MET A 132 15.52 34.28 -9.96
N VAL A 133 15.64 35.60 -9.82
CA VAL A 133 16.64 36.21 -8.96
C VAL A 133 16.03 37.14 -7.92
N HIS A 134 16.71 37.29 -6.81
CA HIS A 134 16.47 38.37 -5.84
C HIS A 134 17.29 39.58 -6.22
N TYR A 135 16.69 40.74 -6.12
CA TYR A 135 17.42 41.99 -6.24
C TYR A 135 17.44 42.75 -4.91
N THR A 136 18.61 43.28 -4.54
CA THR A 136 18.66 44.30 -3.50
C THR A 136 18.21 45.65 -4.04
N ASP A 137 17.81 46.60 -3.19
CA ASP A 137 17.39 47.93 -3.60
C ASP A 137 18.50 48.64 -4.39
N GLU A 138 19.76 48.46 -4.01
CA GLU A 138 20.93 49.02 -4.70
C GLU A 138 21.07 48.42 -6.12
N GLN A 139 20.94 47.11 -6.25
CA GLN A 139 20.98 46.44 -7.58
C GLN A 139 19.85 46.91 -8.48
N ILE A 140 18.63 47.07 -7.95
CA ILE A 140 17.49 47.57 -8.71
C ILE A 140 17.74 49.03 -9.14
N CYS A 141 18.25 49.86 -8.24
CA CYS A 141 18.61 51.23 -8.55
C CYS A 141 19.63 51.28 -9.68
N ASP A 142 20.71 50.52 -9.61
CA ASP A 142 21.70 50.43 -10.67
C ASP A 142 21.15 49.93 -12.00
N LEU A 143 20.27 48.94 -12.00
CA LEU A 143 19.59 48.45 -13.19
C LEU A 143 18.67 49.49 -13.84
N ILE A 144 17.99 50.29 -13.00
CA ILE A 144 17.13 51.38 -13.47
C ILE A 144 17.98 52.49 -14.06
N LEU A 145 19.04 52.95 -13.40
CA LEU A 145 19.93 53.99 -13.88
C LEU A 145 20.61 53.66 -15.20
N LYS A 146 21.09 52.42 -15.33
CA LYS A 146 21.75 51.92 -16.56
C LYS A 146 20.78 51.60 -17.70
N GLY A 147 19.60 51.06 -17.36
CA GLY A 147 18.65 50.57 -18.37
C GLY A 147 17.70 51.60 -18.92
N PHE A 148 17.47 52.72 -18.21
CA PHE A 148 16.47 53.72 -18.53
C PHE A 148 17.03 55.15 -18.58
N ASP A 149 18.34 55.29 -18.71
CA ASP A 149 18.97 56.59 -18.75
C ASP A 149 18.35 57.48 -19.88
N GLY A 150 18.02 58.71 -19.53
CA GLY A 150 17.36 59.66 -20.41
C GLY A 150 15.86 59.45 -20.62
N ARG A 151 15.28 58.33 -20.21
CA ARG A 151 13.86 57.99 -20.43
C ARG A 151 12.94 58.52 -19.36
N LYS A 152 11.68 58.81 -19.76
CA LYS A 152 10.60 59.19 -18.84
C LYS A 152 9.90 57.93 -18.31
N VAL A 153 9.96 57.71 -17.00
CA VAL A 153 9.40 56.52 -16.37
C VAL A 153 8.47 56.83 -15.22
N ALA A 154 7.57 55.89 -14.90
CA ALA A 154 6.77 55.96 -13.69
C ALA A 154 7.13 54.77 -12.78
N PHE A 155 7.39 55.12 -11.51
CA PHE A 155 7.56 54.11 -10.43
C PHE A 155 6.17 53.71 -9.94
N MET A 156 5.84 52.44 -10.03
CA MET A 156 4.52 51.94 -9.68
C MET A 156 4.60 50.83 -8.61
N ALA A 157 3.58 50.78 -7.77
CA ALA A 157 3.39 49.74 -6.81
C ALA A 157 2.18 48.87 -7.19
N PRO A 158 2.33 47.57 -7.51
CA PRO A 158 1.21 46.68 -7.79
C PRO A 158 0.41 46.44 -6.50
N ILE A 159 -0.86 46.92 -6.45
CA ILE A 159 -1.72 46.74 -5.27
C ILE A 159 -2.77 45.67 -5.49
N VAL A 160 -3.35 45.61 -6.67
CA VAL A 160 -4.35 44.59 -7.04
C VAL A 160 -3.92 43.90 -8.33
N LYS A 161 -3.80 42.57 -8.30
CA LYS A 161 -3.48 41.75 -9.48
C LYS A 161 -4.64 40.80 -9.78
N GLY A 162 -5.37 41.03 -10.85
CA GLY A 162 -6.33 40.10 -11.42
C GLY A 162 -7.49 39.72 -10.47
N ARG A 163 -8.09 40.66 -9.72
CA ARG A 163 -9.18 40.40 -8.77
C ARG A 163 -10.44 41.21 -9.07
N LYS A 164 -11.59 40.58 -8.84
CA LYS A 164 -12.90 41.26 -8.94
C LYS A 164 -13.11 42.20 -7.74
N GLY A 165 -13.75 43.34 -7.94
CA GLY A 165 -14.09 44.27 -6.85
C GLY A 165 -14.34 45.69 -7.36
N HIS A 166 -15.04 46.50 -6.59
CA HIS A 166 -15.31 47.91 -6.96
C HIS A 166 -14.23 48.91 -6.49
N TYR A 167 -13.38 48.50 -5.54
CA TYR A 167 -12.17 49.19 -5.02
C TYR A 167 -12.36 50.64 -4.55
N ARG A 168 -13.59 51.10 -4.26
CA ARG A 168 -13.88 52.46 -3.81
C ARG A 168 -13.09 52.88 -2.58
N GLU A 169 -13.09 52.03 -1.52
CA GLU A 169 -12.39 52.31 -0.25
C GLU A 169 -10.87 52.39 -0.46
N LEU A 170 -10.33 51.54 -1.38
CA LEU A 170 -8.94 51.57 -1.77
C LEU A 170 -8.58 52.95 -2.37
N PHE A 171 -9.31 53.40 -3.39
CA PHE A 171 -9.04 54.69 -4.02
C PHE A 171 -9.20 55.87 -3.04
N GLU A 172 -10.20 55.88 -2.19
CA GLU A 172 -10.37 56.89 -1.11
C GLU A 172 -9.19 56.89 -0.14
N SER A 173 -8.66 55.70 0.22
CA SER A 173 -7.48 55.55 1.08
C SER A 173 -6.22 56.10 0.43
N LEU A 174 -6.01 55.79 -0.89
CA LEU A 174 -4.87 56.26 -1.63
C LEU A 174 -4.89 57.79 -1.85
N ALA A 175 -6.05 58.35 -2.19
CA ALA A 175 -6.23 59.81 -2.31
C ALA A 175 -5.93 60.53 -0.99
N LYS A 176 -6.39 60.01 0.18
CA LYS A 176 -6.07 60.58 1.50
C LYS A 176 -4.56 60.55 1.81
N ARG A 177 -3.80 59.62 1.23
CA ARG A 177 -2.34 59.54 1.38
C ARG A 177 -1.57 60.40 0.37
N GLY A 178 -2.28 61.17 -0.47
CA GLY A 178 -1.71 62.10 -1.41
C GLY A 178 -1.30 61.52 -2.79
N TYR A 179 -1.71 60.28 -3.10
CA TYR A 179 -1.47 59.71 -4.41
C TYR A 179 -2.52 60.16 -5.42
N ILE A 180 -2.05 60.59 -6.60
CA ILE A 180 -2.90 61.23 -7.62
C ILE A 180 -3.25 60.27 -8.75
N TYR A 181 -2.39 59.30 -9.09
CA TYR A 181 -2.55 58.49 -10.26
C TYR A 181 -2.43 56.98 -9.93
N ALA A 182 -3.22 56.18 -10.63
CA ALA A 182 -3.12 54.73 -10.69
C ALA A 182 -3.21 54.24 -12.12
N ARG A 183 -2.49 53.19 -12.48
CA ARG A 183 -2.64 52.44 -13.71
C ARG A 183 -3.68 51.37 -13.48
N ILE A 184 -4.80 51.44 -14.18
CA ILE A 184 -5.94 50.53 -14.02
C ILE A 184 -6.19 49.82 -15.33
N ASP A 185 -6.09 48.50 -15.33
CA ASP A 185 -6.30 47.63 -16.49
C ASP A 185 -5.49 48.08 -17.73
N GLY A 186 -4.29 48.57 -17.51
CA GLY A 186 -3.37 49.04 -18.57
C GLY A 186 -3.35 50.52 -18.80
N GLU A 187 -4.32 51.34 -18.32
CA GLU A 187 -4.40 52.78 -18.53
C GLU A 187 -4.08 53.58 -17.27
N VAL A 188 -3.23 54.60 -17.38
CA VAL A 188 -2.94 55.51 -16.28
C VAL A 188 -4.09 56.53 -16.15
N ARG A 189 -4.78 56.51 -15.01
CA ARG A 189 -5.93 57.33 -14.68
C ARG A 189 -5.69 58.14 -13.39
N GLU A 190 -6.30 59.32 -13.29
CA GLU A 190 -6.31 60.12 -12.12
C GLU A 190 -7.30 59.51 -11.08
N ILE A 191 -6.87 59.44 -9.81
CA ILE A 191 -7.72 58.99 -8.71
C ILE A 191 -8.65 60.13 -8.30
N THR A 192 -9.93 60.03 -8.66
CA THR A 192 -10.94 61.02 -8.36
C THR A 192 -11.79 60.63 -7.13
N ALA A 193 -12.37 61.63 -6.47
CA ALA A 193 -13.24 61.38 -5.32
C ALA A 193 -14.46 60.54 -5.71
N GLY A 194 -14.68 59.43 -4.97
CA GLY A 194 -15.78 58.48 -5.26
C GLY A 194 -15.54 57.51 -6.42
N MET A 195 -14.34 57.43 -6.95
CA MET A 195 -13.96 56.52 -8.02
C MET A 195 -14.28 55.06 -7.63
N LYS A 196 -14.91 54.32 -8.53
CA LYS A 196 -15.25 52.92 -8.38
C LYS A 196 -15.11 52.18 -9.71
N LEU A 197 -14.73 50.92 -9.65
CA LEU A 197 -14.63 50.02 -10.82
C LEU A 197 -15.83 49.05 -10.88
N ASP A 198 -15.97 48.37 -11.99
CA ASP A 198 -17.02 47.35 -12.19
C ASP A 198 -16.77 46.15 -11.27
N ARG A 199 -17.69 45.88 -10.33
CA ARG A 199 -17.58 44.82 -9.35
C ARG A 199 -17.40 43.43 -9.96
N TYR A 200 -17.91 43.18 -11.14
CA TYR A 200 -17.95 41.87 -11.79
C TYR A 200 -16.78 41.58 -12.71
N LYS A 201 -16.03 42.65 -13.09
CA LYS A 201 -14.82 42.50 -13.91
C LYS A 201 -13.59 42.25 -13.07
N ILE A 202 -12.61 41.60 -13.68
CA ILE A 202 -11.28 41.40 -13.11
C ILE A 202 -10.46 42.66 -13.36
N HIS A 203 -9.85 43.19 -12.30
CA HIS A 203 -9.06 44.42 -12.38
C HIS A 203 -7.63 44.18 -11.92
N THR A 204 -6.70 44.89 -12.55
CA THR A 204 -5.30 45.04 -12.11
C THR A 204 -5.06 46.52 -11.83
N ILE A 205 -4.56 46.87 -10.64
CA ILE A 205 -4.36 48.25 -10.19
C ILE A 205 -2.93 48.40 -9.70
N ASP A 206 -2.15 49.25 -10.40
CA ASP A 206 -0.79 49.62 -10.01
C ASP A 206 -0.82 51.10 -9.59
N LEU A 207 -0.39 51.36 -8.37
CA LEU A 207 -0.32 52.72 -7.82
C LEU A 207 0.88 53.45 -8.41
N VAL A 208 0.72 54.61 -9.00
CA VAL A 208 1.81 55.47 -9.45
C VAL A 208 2.36 56.25 -8.27
N VAL A 209 3.60 55.91 -7.88
CA VAL A 209 4.27 56.54 -6.72
C VAL A 209 5.03 57.79 -7.11
N ASP A 210 5.81 57.74 -8.21
CA ASP A 210 6.56 58.88 -8.74
C ASP A 210 6.70 58.81 -10.26
N ARG A 211 6.91 59.96 -10.89
CA ARG A 211 7.20 60.09 -12.31
C ARG A 211 8.43 60.96 -12.53
N MET A 212 9.42 60.48 -13.21
CA MET A 212 10.64 61.22 -13.44
C MET A 212 11.31 60.84 -14.77
N ARG A 213 12.22 61.67 -15.22
CA ARG A 213 13.20 61.33 -16.23
C ARG A 213 14.46 60.80 -15.52
N ILE A 214 14.90 59.61 -15.89
CA ILE A 214 16.10 58.99 -15.28
C ILE A 214 17.35 59.73 -15.78
N SER A 215 18.23 60.06 -14.84
CA SER A 215 19.59 60.60 -15.14
C SER A 215 20.54 60.08 -14.05
N SER A 216 21.83 60.09 -14.34
CA SER A 216 22.87 59.71 -13.35
C SER A 216 22.84 60.55 -12.08
N ASP A 217 22.46 61.80 -12.15
CA ASP A 217 22.36 62.69 -10.99
C ASP A 217 21.12 62.48 -10.14
N ALA A 218 20.16 61.70 -10.62
CA ALA A 218 18.90 61.43 -9.90
C ALA A 218 18.92 60.21 -9.00
N ALA A 219 20.07 59.61 -8.71
CA ALA A 219 20.21 58.33 -7.97
C ALA A 219 19.51 58.37 -6.59
N GLU A 220 19.62 59.43 -5.81
CA GLU A 220 18.92 59.55 -4.51
C GLU A 220 17.40 59.58 -4.66
N ARG A 221 16.86 60.28 -5.67
CA ARG A 221 15.44 60.31 -5.95
C ARG A 221 14.93 58.97 -6.46
N VAL A 222 15.69 58.29 -7.33
CA VAL A 222 15.40 56.93 -7.84
C VAL A 222 15.33 55.98 -6.63
N MET A 223 16.30 56.02 -5.72
CA MET A 223 16.31 55.17 -4.51
C MET A 223 15.10 55.48 -3.59
N THR A 224 14.74 56.73 -3.42
CA THR A 224 13.59 57.14 -2.60
C THR A 224 12.28 56.64 -3.20
N SER A 225 12.07 56.84 -4.50
CA SER A 225 10.86 56.40 -5.21
C SER A 225 10.78 54.88 -5.30
N LEU A 226 11.93 54.18 -5.44
CA LEU A 226 12.04 52.73 -5.38
C LEU A 226 11.60 52.20 -4.02
N LYS A 227 12.18 52.73 -2.92
CA LYS A 227 11.85 52.27 -1.55
C LYS A 227 10.37 52.49 -1.23
N GLU A 228 9.79 53.63 -1.65
CA GLU A 228 8.37 53.88 -1.45
C GLU A 228 7.49 52.95 -2.29
N SER A 229 7.84 52.71 -3.57
CA SER A 229 7.12 51.76 -4.41
C SER A 229 7.16 50.33 -3.88
N MET A 230 8.35 49.88 -3.41
CA MET A 230 8.52 48.60 -2.76
C MET A 230 7.70 48.47 -1.49
N ARG A 231 7.64 49.55 -0.68
CA ARG A 231 6.83 49.60 0.56
C ARG A 231 5.35 49.40 0.27
N GLN A 232 4.81 50.15 -0.73
CA GLN A 232 3.39 50.08 -1.09
C GLN A 232 3.04 48.78 -1.80
N GLY A 233 3.93 48.27 -2.64
CA GLY A 233 3.77 47.01 -3.40
C GLY A 233 4.23 45.77 -2.63
N LYS A 234 4.47 45.87 -1.29
CA LYS A 234 4.88 44.74 -0.44
C LYS A 234 6.11 43.95 -0.95
N GLY A 235 7.14 44.70 -1.32
CA GLY A 235 8.40 44.16 -1.83
C GLY A 235 8.45 43.92 -3.34
N THR A 236 7.43 44.34 -4.08
CA THR A 236 7.36 44.34 -5.53
C THR A 236 7.10 45.73 -6.05
N MET A 237 7.79 46.15 -7.11
CA MET A 237 7.49 47.36 -7.86
C MET A 237 7.45 47.10 -9.37
N ALA A 238 6.81 48.00 -10.10
CA ALA A 238 6.86 48.02 -11.54
C ALA A 238 7.37 49.36 -12.02
N LEU A 239 8.19 49.36 -13.06
CA LEU A 239 8.66 50.55 -13.78
C LEU A 239 7.97 50.58 -15.11
N TYR A 240 7.22 51.62 -15.37
CA TYR A 240 6.54 51.83 -16.64
C TYR A 240 7.29 52.90 -17.47
N ASP A 241 7.69 52.50 -18.65
CA ASP A 241 8.38 53.36 -19.62
C ASP A 241 7.37 54.00 -20.59
N TYR A 242 7.24 55.32 -20.58
CA TYR A 242 6.30 56.05 -21.42
C TYR A 242 6.70 56.06 -22.90
N GLU A 243 7.96 55.76 -23.22
CA GLU A 243 8.45 55.81 -24.62
C GLU A 243 8.18 54.48 -25.34
N THR A 244 8.25 53.37 -24.63
CA THR A 244 8.07 52.04 -25.21
C THR A 244 6.73 51.38 -24.85
N ASP A 245 5.90 52.05 -24.02
CA ASP A 245 4.70 51.49 -23.39
C ASP A 245 4.98 50.18 -22.66
N GLY A 246 6.22 50.05 -22.15
CA GLY A 246 6.74 48.86 -21.55
C GLY A 246 6.62 48.85 -20.02
N LEU A 247 6.23 47.73 -19.44
CA LEU A 247 6.20 47.53 -17.99
C LEU A 247 7.26 46.52 -17.59
N ARG A 248 8.15 46.94 -16.68
CA ARG A 248 9.18 46.03 -16.13
C ARG A 248 9.03 45.93 -14.62
N TYR A 249 9.00 44.70 -14.13
CA TYR A 249 8.83 44.41 -12.70
C TYR A 249 10.18 44.25 -12.01
N TYR A 250 10.25 44.68 -10.75
CA TYR A 250 11.36 44.46 -9.83
C TYR A 250 10.81 44.00 -8.46
N SER A 251 11.50 43.09 -7.79
CA SER A 251 11.04 42.57 -6.53
C SER A 251 12.21 42.22 -5.64
N ARG A 252 11.98 42.33 -4.34
CA ARG A 252 12.87 41.79 -3.30
C ARG A 252 12.66 40.27 -3.12
N HIS A 253 11.57 39.72 -3.68
CA HIS A 253 11.31 38.29 -3.73
C HIS A 253 11.81 37.68 -5.04
N LEU A 254 11.85 36.35 -5.12
CA LEU A 254 12.19 35.64 -6.35
C LEU A 254 11.29 36.07 -7.51
N MET A 255 11.87 36.64 -8.55
CA MET A 255 11.14 37.10 -9.71
C MET A 255 11.90 36.85 -11.00
N CYS A 256 11.17 36.51 -12.05
CA CYS A 256 11.68 36.47 -13.42
C CYS A 256 11.82 37.92 -13.96
N PRO A 257 13.02 38.30 -14.38
CA PRO A 257 13.26 39.68 -14.85
C PRO A 257 12.45 40.06 -16.09
N SER A 258 12.22 39.07 -16.99
CA SER A 258 11.53 39.33 -18.28
C SER A 258 10.02 39.31 -18.18
N THR A 259 9.44 38.45 -17.31
CA THR A 259 7.97 38.26 -17.28
C THR A 259 7.29 38.86 -16.03
N GLY A 260 8.04 39.26 -15.02
CA GLY A 260 7.49 39.78 -13.76
C GLY A 260 6.73 38.72 -12.91
N VAL A 261 6.83 37.43 -13.28
CA VAL A 261 6.30 36.34 -12.44
C VAL A 261 7.17 36.26 -11.20
N ALA A 262 6.54 36.35 -10.04
CA ALA A 262 7.22 36.31 -8.74
C ALA A 262 6.73 35.14 -7.92
N PHE A 263 7.66 34.49 -7.21
CA PHE A 263 7.37 33.45 -6.20
C PHE A 263 7.73 33.98 -4.82
N GLU A 264 7.05 33.45 -3.81
CA GLU A 264 7.47 33.60 -2.42
C GLU A 264 8.76 32.80 -2.19
N ASP A 265 9.55 33.21 -1.22
CA ASP A 265 10.75 32.48 -0.85
C ASP A 265 10.41 31.04 -0.43
N PRO A 266 11.13 30.04 -0.94
CA PRO A 266 10.77 28.65 -0.71
C PRO A 266 10.99 28.28 0.76
N ALA A 267 9.96 27.71 1.37
CA ALA A 267 10.01 27.14 2.70
C ALA A 267 9.74 25.62 2.62
N PRO A 268 10.11 24.80 3.62
CA PRO A 268 9.90 23.36 3.56
C PRO A 268 8.44 22.95 3.32
N HIS A 269 7.48 23.75 3.75
CA HIS A 269 6.05 23.48 3.51
C HIS A 269 5.62 23.72 2.05
N THR A 270 6.34 24.52 1.29
CA THR A 270 6.13 24.72 -0.16
C THR A 270 6.27 23.44 -0.96
N PHE A 271 7.15 22.54 -0.49
CA PHE A 271 7.44 21.24 -1.10
C PHE A 271 6.69 20.08 -0.44
N SER A 272 5.72 20.38 0.44
CA SER A 272 4.94 19.34 1.14
C SER A 272 3.58 19.16 0.51
N PHE A 273 3.30 17.96 0.01
CA PHE A 273 1.96 17.60 -0.47
C PHE A 273 0.95 17.38 0.68
N ASN A 274 1.41 17.39 1.95
CA ASN A 274 0.55 17.35 3.14
C ASN A 274 0.23 18.74 3.68
N SER A 275 0.84 19.79 3.11
CA SER A 275 0.58 21.19 3.47
C SER A 275 -0.29 21.87 2.41
N PRO A 276 -1.28 22.70 2.78
CA PRO A 276 -2.07 23.49 1.84
C PRO A 276 -1.23 24.43 0.95
N GLN A 277 -0.05 24.84 1.42
CA GLN A 277 0.87 25.70 0.65
C GLN A 277 1.51 24.95 -0.52
N GLY A 278 1.85 23.66 -0.34
CA GLY A 278 2.52 22.85 -1.37
C GLY A 278 1.62 21.89 -2.12
N ALA A 279 0.50 21.46 -1.54
CA ALA A 279 -0.39 20.47 -2.12
C ALA A 279 -1.11 20.98 -3.38
N CYS A 280 -1.22 20.11 -4.38
CA CYS A 280 -2.06 20.38 -5.55
C CYS A 280 -3.50 20.69 -5.12
N PRO A 281 -4.11 21.80 -5.55
CA PRO A 281 -5.44 22.20 -5.09
C PRO A 281 -6.55 21.25 -5.59
N ARG A 282 -6.35 20.57 -6.73
CA ARG A 282 -7.34 19.63 -7.30
C ARG A 282 -7.42 18.33 -6.50
N CYS A 283 -6.30 17.66 -6.27
CA CYS A 283 -6.25 16.38 -5.58
C CYS A 283 -5.88 16.49 -4.10
N SER A 284 -5.71 17.70 -3.56
CA SER A 284 -5.33 17.94 -2.16
C SER A 284 -4.12 17.11 -1.69
N GLY A 285 -3.13 16.92 -2.59
CA GLY A 285 -1.91 16.17 -2.30
C GLY A 285 -2.02 14.66 -2.45
N LEU A 286 -3.13 14.12 -2.95
CA LEU A 286 -3.30 12.66 -3.19
C LEU A 286 -2.56 12.17 -4.44
N GLY A 287 -2.35 13.04 -5.44
CA GLY A 287 -1.73 12.70 -6.72
C GLY A 287 -2.65 11.95 -7.69
N THR A 288 -3.78 11.47 -7.21
CA THR A 288 -4.80 10.77 -8.01
C THR A 288 -6.15 11.42 -7.81
N GLU A 289 -7.00 11.31 -8.78
CA GLU A 289 -8.42 11.68 -8.70
C GLU A 289 -9.28 10.45 -9.02
N ALA A 290 -10.37 10.32 -8.30
CA ALA A 290 -11.37 9.30 -8.56
C ALA A 290 -12.25 9.80 -9.69
N VAL A 291 -12.30 9.06 -10.78
CA VAL A 291 -13.15 9.35 -11.95
C VAL A 291 -14.10 8.19 -12.17
N PHE A 292 -15.27 8.45 -12.74
CA PHE A 292 -16.17 7.38 -13.11
C PHE A 292 -15.57 6.54 -14.23
N ASP A 293 -15.64 5.24 -14.06
CA ASP A 293 -15.15 4.28 -15.04
C ASP A 293 -16.34 3.78 -15.89
N ARG A 294 -16.35 4.19 -17.16
CA ARG A 294 -17.42 3.82 -18.10
C ARG A 294 -17.59 2.31 -18.24
N ASP A 295 -16.49 1.57 -18.24
CA ASP A 295 -16.52 0.11 -18.41
C ASP A 295 -17.07 -0.60 -17.17
N LYS A 296 -16.90 0.01 -15.99
CA LYS A 296 -17.49 -0.49 -14.74
C LYS A 296 -18.98 -0.13 -14.61
N ILE A 297 -19.39 1.00 -15.18
CA ILE A 297 -20.79 1.43 -15.20
C ILE A 297 -21.56 0.62 -16.24
N ILE A 298 -20.95 0.32 -17.39
CA ILE A 298 -21.54 -0.39 -18.51
C ILE A 298 -20.68 -1.64 -18.82
N PRO A 299 -20.82 -2.71 -18.03
CA PRO A 299 -19.96 -3.89 -18.17
C PRO A 299 -20.25 -4.72 -19.43
N ASP A 300 -21.45 -4.61 -19.98
CA ASP A 300 -21.88 -5.35 -21.17
C ASP A 300 -22.63 -4.41 -22.11
N GLN A 301 -21.96 -3.97 -23.16
CA GLN A 301 -22.49 -3.03 -24.14
C GLN A 301 -23.54 -3.66 -25.10
N ASN A 302 -23.64 -5.00 -25.11
CA ASN A 302 -24.63 -5.70 -25.91
C ASN A 302 -26.01 -5.78 -25.22
N LYS A 303 -26.09 -5.47 -23.94
CA LYS A 303 -27.35 -5.38 -23.21
C LYS A 303 -28.05 -4.04 -23.46
N SER A 304 -29.38 -4.08 -23.35
CA SER A 304 -30.21 -2.88 -23.35
C SER A 304 -30.30 -2.26 -21.95
N LEU A 305 -30.73 -0.99 -21.88
CA LEU A 305 -31.00 -0.30 -20.62
C LEU A 305 -32.05 -1.05 -19.78
N ARG A 306 -33.05 -1.69 -20.43
CA ARG A 306 -34.08 -2.50 -19.79
C ARG A 306 -33.50 -3.75 -19.15
N GLU A 307 -32.54 -4.39 -19.80
CA GLU A 307 -31.87 -5.60 -19.31
C GLU A 307 -30.83 -5.32 -18.21
N GLY A 308 -30.57 -4.03 -17.92
CA GLY A 308 -29.62 -3.61 -16.89
C GLY A 308 -28.21 -3.43 -17.41
N ALA A 309 -28.03 -2.86 -18.59
CA ALA A 309 -26.72 -2.52 -19.13
C ALA A 309 -25.94 -1.55 -18.23
N ILE A 310 -26.65 -0.66 -17.50
CA ILE A 310 -26.05 0.29 -16.55
C ILE A 310 -26.16 -0.30 -15.14
N ASP A 311 -25.06 -0.84 -14.64
CA ASP A 311 -25.03 -1.59 -13.38
C ASP A 311 -25.49 -0.79 -12.15
N PRO A 312 -25.16 0.51 -11.96
CA PRO A 312 -25.63 1.32 -10.82
C PRO A 312 -27.15 1.41 -10.67
N ILE A 313 -27.91 1.37 -11.76
CA ILE A 313 -29.37 1.44 -11.74
C ILE A 313 -30.06 0.07 -11.89
N GLY A 314 -29.29 -0.92 -12.37
CA GLY A 314 -29.74 -2.30 -12.56
C GLY A 314 -30.82 -2.48 -13.63
N LYS A 315 -31.58 -3.59 -13.57
CA LYS A 315 -32.69 -3.90 -14.50
C LYS A 315 -33.82 -2.90 -14.35
N TYR A 316 -34.58 -2.76 -15.44
CA TYR A 316 -35.75 -1.87 -15.51
C TYR A 316 -36.65 -1.97 -14.28
N LYS A 317 -36.94 -0.80 -13.73
CA LYS A 317 -37.95 -0.59 -12.68
C LYS A 317 -38.81 0.58 -13.06
N ASN A 318 -40.12 0.51 -12.75
CA ASN A 318 -40.99 1.65 -12.93
C ASN A 318 -40.71 2.74 -11.90
N ASN A 319 -39.68 3.58 -12.18
CA ASN A 319 -39.23 4.65 -11.30
C ASN A 319 -38.80 5.89 -12.11
N LYS A 320 -38.58 7.00 -11.40
CA LYS A 320 -38.18 8.29 -11.97
C LYS A 320 -36.99 8.22 -12.93
N ILE A 321 -35.98 7.40 -12.62
CA ILE A 321 -34.73 7.32 -13.42
C ILE A 321 -35.02 6.77 -14.80
N PHE A 322 -35.72 5.63 -14.90
CA PHE A 322 -36.03 5.01 -16.19
C PHE A 322 -37.02 5.85 -17.02
N THR A 323 -37.88 6.63 -16.36
CA THR A 323 -38.71 7.62 -17.06
C THR A 323 -37.88 8.72 -17.70
N LEU A 324 -36.96 9.30 -16.94
CA LEU A 324 -36.04 10.33 -17.47
C LEU A 324 -35.19 9.77 -18.60
N LEU A 325 -34.71 8.52 -18.51
CA LEU A 325 -33.99 7.84 -19.59
C LEU A 325 -34.85 7.64 -20.83
N THR A 326 -36.16 7.33 -20.66
CA THR A 326 -37.08 7.25 -21.80
C THR A 326 -37.27 8.60 -22.50
N MET A 327 -37.37 9.69 -21.74
CA MET A 327 -37.46 11.05 -22.31
C MET A 327 -36.15 11.47 -23.00
N LEU A 328 -35.02 11.07 -22.44
CA LEU A 328 -33.71 11.27 -23.03
C LEU A 328 -33.59 10.51 -24.35
N GLY A 329 -34.09 9.25 -24.39
CA GLY A 329 -34.13 8.44 -25.60
C GLY A 329 -34.90 9.09 -26.75
N ARG A 330 -36.03 9.76 -26.46
CA ARG A 330 -36.75 10.55 -27.47
C ARG A 330 -35.97 11.75 -28.03
N ARG A 331 -35.00 12.28 -27.26
CA ARG A 331 -34.16 13.42 -27.67
C ARG A 331 -32.96 12.99 -28.48
N TYR A 332 -32.37 11.83 -28.14
CA TYR A 332 -31.15 11.33 -28.74
C TYR A 332 -31.37 10.07 -29.60
N ASP A 333 -32.63 9.79 -29.98
CA ASP A 333 -33.05 8.72 -30.89
C ASP A 333 -32.61 7.31 -30.47
N PHE A 334 -32.90 6.94 -29.21
CA PHE A 334 -32.74 5.60 -28.70
C PHE A 334 -33.96 5.15 -27.86
N THR A 335 -34.12 3.84 -27.70
CA THR A 335 -35.14 3.24 -26.82
C THR A 335 -34.48 2.51 -25.65
N LEU A 336 -35.26 2.18 -24.61
CA LEU A 336 -34.71 1.40 -23.48
C LEU A 336 -34.38 -0.06 -23.87
N ASP A 337 -34.87 -0.52 -25.01
CA ASP A 337 -34.72 -1.90 -25.50
C ASP A 337 -33.51 -2.03 -26.47
N ASP A 338 -32.95 -0.92 -26.93
CA ASP A 338 -31.78 -0.93 -27.80
C ASP A 338 -30.50 -1.32 -27.03
N PRO A 339 -29.61 -2.15 -27.64
CA PRO A 339 -28.28 -2.39 -27.08
C PRO A 339 -27.52 -1.09 -26.88
N VAL A 340 -26.83 -0.96 -25.74
CA VAL A 340 -26.06 0.27 -25.44
C VAL A 340 -25.00 0.57 -26.50
N SER A 341 -24.46 -0.44 -27.15
CA SER A 341 -23.51 -0.30 -28.28
C SER A 341 -24.06 0.44 -29.48
N THR A 342 -25.40 0.51 -29.65
CA THR A 342 -26.05 1.19 -30.79
C THR A 342 -26.43 2.64 -30.47
N ILE A 343 -26.37 3.07 -29.19
CA ILE A 343 -26.65 4.43 -28.76
C ILE A 343 -25.52 5.36 -29.20
N SER A 344 -25.89 6.51 -29.76
CA SER A 344 -24.90 7.52 -30.18
C SER A 344 -24.01 7.97 -29.00
N GLU A 345 -22.81 8.43 -29.30
CA GLU A 345 -21.87 8.90 -28.26
C GLU A 345 -22.41 10.13 -27.51
N GLU A 346 -23.14 11.01 -28.22
CA GLU A 346 -23.84 12.15 -27.60
C GLU A 346 -24.95 11.68 -26.63
N GLY A 347 -25.76 10.70 -27.04
CA GLY A 347 -26.78 10.10 -26.21
C GLY A 347 -26.19 9.39 -24.99
N MET A 348 -25.09 8.68 -25.18
CA MET A 348 -24.39 8.01 -24.09
C MET A 348 -23.76 9.00 -23.10
N ASN A 349 -23.16 10.08 -23.58
CA ASN A 349 -22.64 11.13 -22.72
C ASN A 349 -23.73 11.84 -21.95
N ALA A 350 -24.90 12.07 -22.59
CA ALA A 350 -26.08 12.62 -21.91
C ALA A 350 -26.59 11.65 -20.82
N ILE A 351 -26.63 10.36 -21.08
CA ILE A 351 -27.01 9.34 -20.06
C ILE A 351 -26.05 9.39 -18.88
N LEU A 352 -24.74 9.39 -19.13
CA LEU A 352 -23.73 9.26 -18.09
C LEU A 352 -23.47 10.55 -17.32
N TYR A 353 -23.36 11.68 -18.01
CA TYR A 353 -22.88 12.94 -17.42
C TYR A 353 -23.91 14.05 -17.38
N GLY A 354 -25.14 13.78 -17.85
CA GLY A 354 -26.23 14.74 -17.81
C GLY A 354 -26.48 15.50 -19.12
N ASP A 355 -27.63 16.15 -19.20
CA ASP A 355 -28.03 16.98 -20.34
C ASP A 355 -28.21 18.43 -19.87
N PRO A 356 -27.55 19.42 -20.51
CA PRO A 356 -27.68 20.83 -20.15
C PRO A 356 -29.11 21.36 -20.32
N LYS A 357 -29.94 20.72 -21.15
CA LYS A 357 -31.35 21.09 -21.36
C LYS A 357 -32.25 20.24 -20.50
N PRO A 358 -33.07 20.81 -19.60
CA PRO A 358 -33.96 20.05 -18.77
C PRO A 358 -34.98 19.23 -19.58
N LEU A 359 -35.39 18.09 -19.02
CA LEU A 359 -36.36 17.21 -19.63
C LEU A 359 -37.79 17.60 -19.21
N THR A 360 -38.71 17.64 -20.15
CA THR A 360 -40.14 17.92 -19.87
C THR A 360 -40.85 16.61 -19.54
N VAL A 361 -41.25 16.43 -18.29
CA VAL A 361 -41.93 15.24 -17.80
C VAL A 361 -43.39 15.55 -17.54
N ASP A 362 -44.30 14.72 -18.05
CA ASP A 362 -45.74 14.77 -17.71
C ASP A 362 -45.94 14.01 -16.40
N LEU A 363 -46.35 14.72 -15.35
CA LEU A 363 -46.51 14.14 -14.03
C LEU A 363 -47.74 13.20 -13.94
N SER A 364 -48.67 13.28 -14.90
CA SER A 364 -49.85 12.41 -14.94
C SER A 364 -49.50 10.92 -15.14
N GLU A 365 -48.32 10.64 -15.71
CA GLU A 365 -47.82 9.26 -15.88
C GLU A 365 -47.34 8.61 -14.55
N PHE A 366 -47.14 9.40 -13.47
CA PHE A 366 -46.50 8.91 -12.22
C PHE A 366 -47.23 9.30 -10.94
N THR A 367 -48.07 10.31 -11.00
CA THR A 367 -48.82 10.80 -9.83
C THR A 367 -50.24 11.17 -10.24
N SER A 368 -51.14 11.27 -9.28
CA SER A 368 -52.50 11.78 -9.49
C SER A 368 -52.58 13.28 -9.81
N ILE A 369 -51.44 13.93 -10.02
CA ILE A 369 -51.31 15.37 -10.30
C ILE A 369 -51.05 15.54 -11.80
N SER A 370 -51.97 16.21 -12.52
CA SER A 370 -51.79 16.55 -13.93
C SER A 370 -50.96 17.83 -14.07
N GLY A 371 -49.91 17.77 -14.89
CA GLY A 371 -49.07 18.91 -15.21
C GLY A 371 -47.71 18.55 -15.79
N ARG A 372 -47.15 19.40 -16.62
CA ARG A 372 -45.78 19.25 -17.18
C ARG A 372 -44.77 19.99 -16.32
N ARG A 373 -43.70 19.30 -15.97
CA ARG A 373 -42.58 19.87 -15.18
C ARG A 373 -41.28 19.69 -15.91
N MET A 374 -40.43 20.70 -15.87
CA MET A 374 -39.07 20.61 -16.34
C MET A 374 -38.20 20.07 -15.24
N ILE A 375 -37.53 18.95 -15.49
CA ILE A 375 -36.65 18.27 -14.54
C ILE A 375 -35.24 18.21 -15.16
N PRO A 376 -34.21 18.72 -14.49
CA PRO A 376 -32.82 18.54 -14.95
C PRO A 376 -32.42 17.06 -14.87
N TRP A 377 -31.67 16.62 -15.87
CA TRP A 377 -31.02 15.31 -15.86
C TRP A 377 -29.53 15.50 -15.63
N GLU A 378 -29.06 15.16 -14.46
CA GLU A 378 -27.65 15.38 -14.04
C GLU A 378 -26.74 14.21 -14.39
N GLY A 379 -27.29 13.10 -14.92
CA GLY A 379 -26.55 11.93 -15.34
C GLY A 379 -26.40 10.85 -14.27
N ILE A 380 -26.03 9.65 -14.74
CA ILE A 380 -25.77 8.48 -13.85
C ILE A 380 -24.57 8.73 -12.93
N ALA A 381 -23.58 9.48 -13.40
CA ALA A 381 -22.40 9.84 -12.59
C ALA A 381 -22.82 10.62 -11.33
N GLU A 382 -23.67 11.63 -11.49
CA GLU A 382 -24.20 12.41 -10.36
C GLU A 382 -25.12 11.56 -9.47
N TYR A 383 -25.93 10.68 -10.05
CA TYR A 383 -26.75 9.75 -9.29
C TYR A 383 -25.91 8.85 -8.38
N VAL A 384 -24.76 8.36 -8.86
CA VAL A 384 -23.82 7.56 -8.05
C VAL A 384 -23.16 8.40 -6.96
N GLN A 385 -22.93 9.71 -7.21
CA GLN A 385 -22.37 10.63 -6.19
C GLN A 385 -23.41 11.05 -5.15
N ALA A 386 -24.63 11.36 -5.58
CA ALA A 386 -25.69 11.94 -4.77
C ALA A 386 -26.47 10.91 -3.92
N THR A 387 -26.13 9.62 -3.99
CA THR A 387 -26.79 8.60 -3.14
C THR A 387 -26.50 8.94 -1.67
N ASP A 388 -27.53 9.42 -0.98
CA ASP A 388 -27.56 10.15 0.30
C ASP A 388 -26.95 9.45 1.54
N ASP A 389 -26.31 8.33 1.41
CA ASP A 389 -25.61 7.66 2.51
C ASP A 389 -24.11 7.98 2.52
N GLU A 390 -23.75 9.28 2.46
CA GLU A 390 -22.34 9.72 2.51
C GLU A 390 -21.58 9.24 3.76
N GLU A 391 -22.28 8.99 4.86
CA GLU A 391 -21.69 8.50 6.11
C GLU A 391 -21.71 6.97 6.25
N SER A 392 -22.45 6.23 5.39
CA SER A 392 -22.48 4.78 5.50
C SER A 392 -21.29 4.13 4.79
N LYS A 393 -20.54 3.31 5.52
CA LYS A 393 -19.45 2.47 4.95
C LYS A 393 -19.92 1.60 3.77
N LYS A 394 -21.19 1.32 3.65
CA LYS A 394 -21.81 0.57 2.54
C LYS A 394 -21.96 1.43 1.28
N GLY A 395 -22.43 2.67 1.42
CA GLY A 395 -22.58 3.61 0.31
C GLY A 395 -21.22 3.96 -0.32
N GLN A 396 -20.20 4.25 0.51
CA GLN A 396 -18.83 4.48 0.03
C GLN A 396 -18.29 3.28 -0.75
N LYS A 397 -18.42 2.05 -0.20
CA LYS A 397 -17.94 0.83 -0.86
C LYS A 397 -18.69 0.52 -2.16
N TRP A 398 -19.98 0.82 -2.22
CA TRP A 398 -20.79 0.68 -3.44
C TRP A 398 -20.33 1.66 -4.52
N ARG A 399 -20.10 2.93 -4.17
CA ARG A 399 -19.60 3.98 -5.08
C ARG A 399 -18.20 3.64 -5.61
N GLU A 400 -17.29 3.16 -4.75
CA GLU A 400 -15.92 2.76 -5.12
C GLU A 400 -15.88 1.68 -6.23
N GLN A 401 -16.93 0.86 -6.36
CA GLN A 401 -17.01 -0.16 -7.41
C GLN A 401 -17.07 0.44 -8.82
N PHE A 402 -17.62 1.66 -8.97
CA PHE A 402 -17.80 2.34 -10.25
C PHE A 402 -16.72 3.40 -10.52
N MET A 403 -15.74 3.52 -9.63
CA MET A 403 -14.65 4.50 -9.75
C MET A 403 -13.36 3.87 -10.23
N ALA A 404 -12.60 4.63 -11.01
CA ALA A 404 -11.19 4.38 -11.30
C ALA A 404 -10.34 5.52 -10.75
N TYR A 405 -9.15 5.18 -10.26
CA TYR A 405 -8.19 6.17 -9.79
C TYR A 405 -7.18 6.44 -10.89
N ARG A 406 -7.18 7.67 -11.42
CA ARG A 406 -6.24 8.12 -12.45
C ARG A 406 -5.29 9.17 -11.87
N PRO A 407 -4.10 9.38 -12.47
CA PRO A 407 -3.26 10.51 -12.11
C PRO A 407 -4.05 11.82 -12.21
N CYS A 408 -3.88 12.71 -11.24
CA CYS A 408 -4.61 13.97 -11.19
C CYS A 408 -4.33 14.79 -12.45
N SER A 409 -5.37 15.29 -13.12
CA SER A 409 -5.30 16.06 -14.37
C SER A 409 -4.51 17.37 -14.25
N VAL A 410 -4.43 17.96 -13.05
CA VAL A 410 -3.71 19.21 -12.80
C VAL A 410 -2.23 19.00 -12.49
N CYS A 411 -1.90 18.04 -11.62
CA CYS A 411 -0.51 17.81 -11.20
C CYS A 411 0.17 16.60 -11.87
N GLY A 412 -0.54 15.85 -12.71
CA GLY A 412 0.03 14.68 -13.39
C GLY A 412 0.56 13.59 -12.44
N GLY A 413 0.06 13.53 -11.19
CA GLY A 413 0.52 12.57 -10.19
C GLY A 413 1.60 13.10 -9.24
N THR A 414 2.19 14.28 -9.47
CA THR A 414 3.27 14.83 -8.63
C THR A 414 2.83 15.25 -7.23
N ARG A 415 1.53 15.37 -6.98
CA ARG A 415 0.89 15.77 -5.71
C ARG A 415 1.09 17.25 -5.33
N LEU A 416 2.02 17.96 -5.97
CA LEU A 416 2.44 19.32 -5.65
C LEU A 416 1.80 20.35 -6.58
N LYS A 417 1.79 21.61 -6.14
CA LYS A 417 1.46 22.76 -6.97
C LYS A 417 2.51 22.93 -8.07
N LYS A 418 2.10 23.51 -9.21
CA LYS A 418 3.01 23.78 -10.35
C LYS A 418 4.15 24.73 -9.99
N GLU A 419 3.91 25.66 -9.10
CA GLU A 419 4.91 26.61 -8.59
C GLU A 419 6.05 25.92 -7.83
N ALA A 420 5.73 24.91 -7.00
CA ALA A 420 6.72 24.13 -6.26
C ALA A 420 7.64 23.32 -7.20
N LEU A 421 7.17 22.96 -8.38
CA LEU A 421 7.94 22.22 -9.39
C LEU A 421 8.91 23.10 -10.18
N GLN A 422 8.84 24.42 -10.02
CA GLN A 422 9.77 25.35 -10.67
C GLN A 422 11.09 25.50 -9.93
N PHE A 423 11.18 24.95 -8.73
CA PHE A 423 12.42 24.92 -7.95
C PHE A 423 13.23 23.67 -8.30
N ARG A 424 14.48 23.85 -8.76
CA ARG A 424 15.33 22.77 -9.27
C ARG A 424 16.72 22.78 -8.62
N ILE A 425 17.31 21.59 -8.48
CA ILE A 425 18.71 21.34 -8.14
C ILE A 425 19.29 20.45 -9.24
N GLY A 426 20.35 20.88 -9.89
CA GLY A 426 20.95 20.14 -11.02
C GLY A 426 19.93 19.83 -12.13
N GLY A 427 19.02 20.79 -12.42
CA GLY A 427 18.00 20.68 -13.45
C GLY A 427 16.78 19.84 -13.05
N LYS A 428 16.74 19.18 -11.88
CA LYS A 428 15.64 18.32 -11.42
C LYS A 428 14.82 18.97 -10.32
N ASN A 429 13.51 18.91 -10.41
CA ASN A 429 12.60 19.31 -9.33
C ASN A 429 12.39 18.15 -8.33
N ILE A 430 11.79 18.47 -7.18
CA ILE A 430 11.60 17.49 -6.10
C ILE A 430 10.73 16.28 -6.49
N ALA A 431 9.75 16.46 -7.39
CA ALA A 431 8.89 15.36 -7.84
C ALA A 431 9.64 14.42 -8.79
N GLU A 432 10.45 14.96 -9.70
CA GLU A 432 11.32 14.18 -10.60
C GLU A 432 12.32 13.36 -9.81
N VAL A 433 12.97 13.95 -8.80
CA VAL A 433 13.90 13.24 -7.93
C VAL A 433 13.17 12.16 -7.12
N SER A 434 11.98 12.45 -6.60
CA SER A 434 11.19 11.47 -5.85
C SER A 434 10.66 10.31 -6.72
N ALA A 435 10.59 10.50 -8.03
CA ALA A 435 10.18 9.47 -8.98
C ALA A 435 11.32 8.54 -9.41
N LEU A 436 12.58 8.95 -9.22
CA LEU A 436 13.75 8.09 -9.48
C LEU A 436 13.69 6.82 -8.62
N SER A 437 14.28 5.74 -9.11
CA SER A 437 14.55 4.59 -8.24
C SER A 437 15.51 5.02 -7.12
N ILE A 438 15.41 4.39 -5.95
CA ILE A 438 16.30 4.67 -4.81
C ILE A 438 17.77 4.50 -5.22
N ALA A 439 18.07 3.52 -6.08
CA ALA A 439 19.41 3.32 -6.61
C ALA A 439 19.86 4.50 -7.49
N ASP A 440 19.04 4.94 -8.45
CA ASP A 440 19.34 6.09 -9.31
C ASP A 440 19.41 7.40 -8.50
N PHE A 441 18.56 7.51 -7.49
CA PHE A 441 18.59 8.64 -6.58
C PHE A 441 19.87 8.68 -5.76
N ALA A 442 20.37 7.54 -5.29
CA ALA A 442 21.66 7.45 -4.59
C ALA A 442 22.83 7.88 -5.50
N VAL A 443 22.79 7.48 -6.79
CA VAL A 443 23.78 7.94 -7.79
C VAL A 443 23.69 9.45 -8.00
N TRP A 444 22.49 10.00 -8.17
CA TRP A 444 22.31 11.44 -8.31
C TRP A 444 22.79 12.22 -7.07
N MET A 445 22.50 11.70 -5.86
CA MET A 445 22.96 12.30 -4.60
C MET A 445 24.48 12.28 -4.45
N SER A 446 25.18 11.33 -5.07
CA SER A 446 26.67 11.29 -5.01
C SER A 446 27.31 12.47 -5.76
N THR A 447 26.62 13.00 -6.77
CA THR A 447 27.11 14.09 -7.64
C THR A 447 26.47 15.46 -7.33
N ILE A 448 25.52 15.54 -6.40
CA ILE A 448 24.70 16.73 -6.17
C ILE A 448 25.52 17.98 -5.79
N GLU A 449 26.64 17.79 -5.09
CA GLU A 449 27.51 18.89 -4.63
C GLU A 449 28.15 19.69 -5.77
N GLN A 450 28.23 19.11 -6.97
CA GLN A 450 28.73 19.79 -8.17
C GLN A 450 27.78 20.91 -8.65
N HIS A 451 26.51 20.83 -8.24
CA HIS A 451 25.48 21.81 -8.61
C HIS A 451 25.36 22.98 -7.62
N PHE A 452 26.09 22.92 -6.50
CA PHE A 452 26.04 23.93 -5.46
C PHE A 452 27.20 24.92 -5.55
N ASN A 453 26.93 26.18 -5.26
CA ASN A 453 27.95 27.16 -4.94
C ASN A 453 28.51 26.93 -3.51
N GLU A 454 29.54 27.69 -3.10
CA GLU A 454 30.17 27.50 -1.79
C GLU A 454 29.22 27.70 -0.61
N LYS A 455 28.30 28.67 -0.70
CA LYS A 455 27.31 28.95 0.34
C LYS A 455 26.27 27.84 0.40
N GLU A 456 25.73 27.44 -0.74
CA GLU A 456 24.75 26.35 -0.88
C GLU A 456 25.34 25.04 -0.37
N ARG A 457 26.62 24.75 -0.72
CA ARG A 457 27.32 23.52 -0.27
C ARG A 457 27.43 23.46 1.26
N LYS A 458 27.82 24.56 1.92
CA LYS A 458 27.89 24.61 3.39
C LYS A 458 26.51 24.37 4.05
N ILE A 459 25.46 24.95 3.47
CA ILE A 459 24.10 24.80 4.00
C ILE A 459 23.59 23.37 3.78
N ALA A 460 23.87 22.77 2.62
CA ALA A 460 23.34 21.47 2.23
C ALA A 460 24.12 20.28 2.84
N GLN A 461 25.34 20.47 3.32
CA GLN A 461 26.28 19.41 3.72
C GLN A 461 25.67 18.38 4.66
N GLU A 462 25.10 18.80 5.78
CA GLU A 462 24.50 17.87 6.75
C GLU A 462 23.22 17.22 6.22
N ILE A 463 22.42 17.95 5.44
CA ILE A 463 21.19 17.42 4.84
C ILE A 463 21.53 16.32 3.83
N VAL A 464 22.52 16.57 2.97
CA VAL A 464 22.97 15.61 1.94
C VAL A 464 23.54 14.36 2.60
N LYS A 465 24.31 14.50 3.68
CA LYS A 465 24.83 13.38 4.46
C LYS A 465 23.71 12.50 5.00
N GLU A 466 22.71 13.08 5.65
CA GLU A 466 21.57 12.35 6.21
C GLU A 466 20.74 11.62 5.14
N ILE A 467 20.56 12.23 3.96
CA ILE A 467 19.86 11.58 2.85
C ILE A 467 20.71 10.41 2.32
N ARG A 468 22.03 10.59 2.11
CA ARG A 468 22.92 9.54 1.61
C ARG A 468 22.95 8.32 2.52
N GLU A 469 23.02 8.51 3.83
CA GLU A 469 23.00 7.42 4.80
C GLU A 469 21.69 6.62 4.73
N ARG A 470 20.54 7.29 4.70
CA ARG A 470 19.24 6.61 4.58
C ARG A 470 19.07 5.86 3.26
N LEU A 471 19.55 6.45 2.16
CA LEU A 471 19.53 5.80 0.85
C LEU A 471 20.42 4.55 0.83
N HIS A 472 21.60 4.62 1.44
CA HIS A 472 22.51 3.50 1.57
C HIS A 472 21.81 2.31 2.22
N PHE A 473 21.18 2.49 3.39
CA PHE A 473 20.47 1.41 4.06
C PHE A 473 19.31 0.85 3.24
N LEU A 474 18.57 1.70 2.51
CA LEU A 474 17.48 1.22 1.64
C LEU A 474 18.01 0.36 0.47
N VAL A 475 19.18 0.69 -0.07
CA VAL A 475 19.83 -0.11 -1.11
C VAL A 475 20.33 -1.44 -0.54
N GLU A 476 20.97 -1.42 0.65
CA GLU A 476 21.47 -2.62 1.31
C GLU A 476 20.37 -3.62 1.69
N VAL A 477 19.20 -3.15 2.12
CA VAL A 477 18.05 -4.06 2.35
C VAL A 477 17.34 -4.51 1.07
N GLY A 478 17.92 -4.24 -0.12
CA GLY A 478 17.39 -4.71 -1.40
C GLY A 478 16.20 -3.93 -1.94
N LEU A 479 15.99 -2.67 -1.54
CA LEU A 479 14.88 -1.82 -1.97
C LEU A 479 15.27 -0.77 -3.02
N GLY A 480 16.44 -0.91 -3.65
CA GLY A 480 16.95 0.04 -4.64
C GLY A 480 16.03 0.29 -5.84
N TYR A 481 15.16 -0.66 -6.17
CA TYR A 481 14.21 -0.55 -7.27
C TYR A 481 12.95 0.30 -6.96
N LEU A 482 12.66 0.57 -5.69
CA LEU A 482 11.52 1.41 -5.30
C LEU A 482 11.78 2.88 -5.61
N SER A 483 10.71 3.68 -5.74
CA SER A 483 10.80 5.13 -5.77
C SER A 483 10.25 5.75 -4.49
N LEU A 484 10.73 6.95 -4.12
CA LEU A 484 10.22 7.67 -2.94
C LEU A 484 8.76 8.08 -3.10
N SER A 485 8.29 8.31 -4.32
CA SER A 485 6.90 8.69 -4.64
C SER A 485 5.91 7.53 -4.52
N ARG A 486 6.38 6.27 -4.47
CA ARG A 486 5.52 5.08 -4.38
C ARG A 486 4.65 5.13 -3.14
N ALA A 487 3.36 4.92 -3.31
CA ALA A 487 2.39 4.94 -2.21
C ALA A 487 2.64 3.75 -1.25
N ALA A 488 2.70 4.02 0.06
CA ALA A 488 2.96 2.98 1.07
C ALA A 488 1.93 1.85 1.06
N ARG A 489 0.68 2.13 0.69
CA ARG A 489 -0.39 1.12 0.56
C ARG A 489 -0.17 0.10 -0.56
N SER A 490 0.72 0.38 -1.53
CA SER A 490 1.04 -0.52 -2.64
C SER A 490 2.24 -1.41 -2.38
N LEU A 491 2.85 -1.29 -1.20
CA LEU A 491 4.00 -2.10 -0.81
C LEU A 491 3.55 -3.49 -0.37
N SER A 492 4.34 -4.49 -0.68
CA SER A 492 4.21 -5.82 -0.10
C SER A 492 4.56 -5.81 1.39
N GLY A 493 4.18 -6.87 2.12
CA GLY A 493 4.51 -7.01 3.54
C GLY A 493 6.02 -6.93 3.78
N GLY A 494 6.81 -7.67 3.01
CA GLY A 494 8.27 -7.66 3.10
C GLY A 494 8.90 -6.32 2.72
N GLU A 495 8.42 -5.63 1.67
CA GLU A 495 8.90 -4.28 1.33
C GLU A 495 8.67 -3.29 2.48
N SER A 496 7.48 -3.31 3.07
CA SER A 496 7.12 -2.42 4.19
C SER A 496 7.98 -2.70 5.42
N GLN A 497 8.24 -3.97 5.72
CA GLN A 497 9.09 -4.39 6.82
C GLN A 497 10.54 -3.94 6.64
N ARG A 498 11.11 -4.14 5.44
CA ARG A 498 12.47 -3.70 5.13
C ARG A 498 12.65 -2.18 5.14
N ILE A 499 11.62 -1.42 4.72
CA ILE A 499 11.63 0.04 4.86
C ILE A 499 11.73 0.43 6.34
N ARG A 500 10.95 -0.21 7.23
CA ARG A 500 11.03 0.04 8.67
C ARG A 500 12.40 -0.33 9.22
N LEU A 501 12.94 -1.47 8.81
CA LEU A 501 14.29 -1.90 9.21
C LEU A 501 15.34 -0.85 8.82
N ALA A 502 15.37 -0.42 7.55
CA ALA A 502 16.29 0.61 7.07
C ALA A 502 16.15 1.93 7.85
N THR A 503 14.92 2.33 8.17
CA THR A 503 14.64 3.54 8.96
C THR A 503 15.17 3.42 10.39
N GLN A 504 15.01 2.24 11.02
CA GLN A 504 15.50 2.00 12.39
C GLN A 504 17.04 1.97 12.45
N ILE A 505 17.69 1.35 11.49
CA ILE A 505 19.17 1.36 11.39
C ILE A 505 19.68 2.79 11.22
N GLY A 506 19.05 3.57 10.36
CA GLY A 506 19.35 4.99 10.15
C GLY A 506 19.18 5.87 11.39
N SER A 507 18.43 5.43 12.40
CA SER A 507 18.29 6.15 13.67
C SER A 507 19.52 6.10 14.58
N LYS A 508 20.49 5.20 14.30
CA LYS A 508 21.75 5.03 15.04
C LYS A 508 21.56 4.79 16.54
N LEU A 509 20.43 4.18 16.92
CA LEU A 509 20.19 3.80 18.30
C LEU A 509 21.12 2.65 18.70
N VAL A 510 21.60 2.71 19.94
CA VAL A 510 22.46 1.68 20.54
C VAL A 510 21.80 1.09 21.78
N ASN A 511 22.20 -0.12 22.15
CA ASN A 511 21.66 -0.86 23.30
C ASN A 511 20.14 -1.07 23.20
N VAL A 512 19.62 -1.28 21.99
CA VAL A 512 18.21 -1.62 21.71
C VAL A 512 18.13 -3.11 21.40
N LEU A 513 17.01 -3.73 21.79
CA LEU A 513 16.65 -5.08 21.38
C LEU A 513 15.69 -5.01 20.19
N TYR A 514 16.16 -5.39 19.03
CA TYR A 514 15.34 -5.50 17.83
C TYR A 514 14.78 -6.91 17.71
N ILE A 515 13.46 -7.02 17.45
CA ILE A 515 12.80 -8.31 17.22
C ILE A 515 12.12 -8.23 15.84
N LEU A 516 12.55 -9.12 14.94
CA LEU A 516 12.09 -9.16 13.56
C LEU A 516 11.31 -10.46 13.28
N ASP A 517 10.22 -10.32 12.52
CA ASP A 517 9.38 -11.45 12.09
C ASP A 517 9.62 -11.75 10.62
N GLU A 518 10.34 -12.83 10.34
CA GLU A 518 10.62 -13.34 8.99
C GLU A 518 11.07 -12.26 7.98
N PRO A 519 12.17 -11.53 8.23
CA PRO A 519 12.59 -10.41 7.39
C PRO A 519 13.08 -10.84 6.00
N SER A 520 13.39 -12.11 5.75
CA SER A 520 13.80 -12.67 4.45
C SER A 520 12.64 -12.87 3.47
N ILE A 521 11.39 -12.66 3.89
CA ILE A 521 10.20 -12.89 3.06
C ILE A 521 10.23 -12.11 1.74
N GLY A 522 9.94 -12.83 0.64
CA GLY A 522 9.88 -12.25 -0.71
C GLY A 522 11.24 -11.82 -1.24
N LEU A 523 12.33 -12.22 -0.58
CA LEU A 523 13.69 -12.01 -1.07
C LEU A 523 14.18 -13.17 -1.93
N HIS A 524 14.84 -12.81 -3.02
CA HIS A 524 15.70 -13.75 -3.72
C HIS A 524 16.96 -14.02 -2.90
N GLN A 525 17.55 -15.20 -3.00
CA GLN A 525 18.76 -15.60 -2.24
C GLN A 525 19.92 -14.59 -2.38
N ARG A 526 20.05 -13.96 -3.54
CA ARG A 526 21.04 -12.89 -3.76
C ARG A 526 20.84 -11.71 -2.81
N ASP A 527 19.60 -11.32 -2.55
CA ASP A 527 19.25 -10.16 -1.72
C ASP A 527 19.24 -10.52 -0.24
N ASN A 528 19.07 -11.82 0.08
CA ASN A 528 19.09 -12.33 1.45
C ASN A 528 20.46 -12.10 2.14
N ARG A 529 21.55 -12.31 1.41
CA ARG A 529 22.91 -12.04 1.91
C ARG A 529 23.07 -10.57 2.35
N ARG A 530 22.54 -9.63 1.59
CA ARG A 530 22.59 -8.20 1.94
C ARG A 530 21.83 -7.91 3.22
N LEU A 531 20.64 -8.49 3.36
CA LEU A 531 19.86 -8.37 4.59
C LEU A 531 20.63 -8.92 5.81
N ILE A 532 21.26 -10.08 5.67
CA ILE A 532 22.08 -10.67 6.75
C ILE A 532 23.20 -9.72 7.17
N ASN A 533 23.93 -9.17 6.21
CA ASN A 533 25.01 -8.20 6.49
C ASN A 533 24.45 -6.98 7.24
N THR A 534 23.30 -6.46 6.81
CA THR A 534 22.64 -5.32 7.46
C THR A 534 22.26 -5.62 8.91
N LEU A 535 21.78 -6.84 9.21
CA LEU A 535 21.44 -7.27 10.58
C LEU A 535 22.71 -7.44 11.44
N GLN A 536 23.81 -7.90 10.84
CA GLN A 536 25.11 -7.98 11.51
C GLN A 536 25.65 -6.59 11.82
N GLU A 537 25.57 -5.63 10.89
CA GLU A 537 25.92 -4.22 11.14
C GLU A 537 25.09 -3.62 12.29
N LEU A 538 23.79 -3.92 12.34
CA LEU A 538 22.92 -3.46 13.42
C LEU A 538 23.35 -4.04 14.78
N ARG A 539 23.74 -5.32 14.83
CA ARG A 539 24.34 -5.97 15.99
C ARG A 539 25.66 -5.30 16.37
N ASP A 540 26.55 -5.12 15.40
CA ASP A 540 27.92 -4.59 15.60
C ASP A 540 27.90 -3.12 16.07
N ALA A 541 26.82 -2.41 15.77
CA ALA A 541 26.53 -1.08 16.34
C ALA A 541 26.20 -1.10 17.85
N GLY A 542 26.22 -2.26 18.50
CA GLY A 542 25.96 -2.42 19.94
C GLY A 542 24.51 -2.71 20.28
N ASN A 543 23.76 -3.37 19.39
CA ASN A 543 22.38 -3.78 19.60
C ASN A 543 22.26 -5.30 19.76
N SER A 544 21.14 -5.74 20.31
CA SER A 544 20.72 -7.15 20.31
C SER A 544 19.68 -7.36 19.23
N VAL A 545 19.82 -8.41 18.41
CA VAL A 545 18.92 -8.68 17.30
C VAL A 545 18.36 -10.09 17.43
N ILE A 546 17.04 -10.21 17.60
CA ILE A 546 16.32 -11.48 17.59
C ILE A 546 15.52 -11.56 16.30
N VAL A 547 15.69 -12.63 15.55
CA VAL A 547 14.98 -12.87 14.29
C VAL A 547 14.21 -14.18 14.39
N VAL A 548 12.91 -14.15 14.15
CA VAL A 548 12.11 -15.36 13.94
C VAL A 548 12.24 -15.75 12.49
N GLU A 549 12.91 -16.86 12.19
CA GLU A 549 13.28 -17.20 10.80
C GLU A 549 13.38 -18.72 10.54
N HIS A 550 13.26 -19.06 9.25
CA HIS A 550 13.35 -20.42 8.72
C HIS A 550 14.40 -20.57 7.61
N ASP A 551 15.00 -19.47 7.17
CA ASP A 551 16.01 -19.47 6.12
C ASP A 551 17.32 -20.08 6.58
N GLU A 552 17.88 -21.01 5.79
CA GLU A 552 19.11 -21.73 6.13
C GLU A 552 20.31 -20.80 6.22
N GLU A 553 20.44 -19.83 5.30
CA GLU A 553 21.59 -18.91 5.27
C GLU A 553 21.56 -17.96 6.48
N MET A 554 20.37 -17.51 6.88
CA MET A 554 20.18 -16.72 8.10
C MET A 554 20.58 -17.52 9.35
N MET A 555 20.13 -18.78 9.47
CA MET A 555 20.50 -19.64 10.60
C MET A 555 21.99 -19.91 10.66
N ARG A 556 22.66 -20.15 9.50
CA ARG A 556 24.12 -20.37 9.45
C ARG A 556 24.92 -19.11 9.77
N SER A 557 24.34 -17.94 9.62
CA SER A 557 24.97 -16.64 9.89
C SER A 557 24.68 -16.11 11.29
N ALA A 558 23.84 -16.80 12.07
CA ALA A 558 23.47 -16.40 13.42
C ALA A 558 24.58 -16.73 14.43
N ASP A 559 24.76 -15.85 15.43
CA ASP A 559 25.67 -16.10 16.56
C ASP A 559 25.09 -17.15 17.53
N PHE A 560 23.74 -17.20 17.62
CA PHE A 560 23.03 -18.09 18.52
C PHE A 560 21.67 -18.47 17.94
N ILE A 561 21.26 -19.70 18.12
CA ILE A 561 19.98 -20.23 17.63
C ILE A 561 19.17 -20.81 18.78
N VAL A 562 17.87 -20.58 18.75
CA VAL A 562 16.87 -21.18 19.66
C VAL A 562 15.88 -21.96 18.80
N ASP A 563 15.90 -23.30 18.90
CA ASP A 563 14.99 -24.18 18.17
C ASP A 563 13.79 -24.55 19.05
N VAL A 564 12.59 -24.16 18.62
CA VAL A 564 11.33 -24.32 19.34
C VAL A 564 10.51 -25.45 18.72
N GLY A 565 10.16 -26.45 19.54
CA GLY A 565 9.47 -27.63 19.05
C GLY A 565 8.88 -28.49 20.19
N PRO A 566 8.92 -29.82 20.05
CA PRO A 566 9.37 -30.63 18.90
C PRO A 566 8.36 -30.67 17.73
N LYS A 567 7.10 -30.28 17.96
CA LYS A 567 6.00 -30.27 16.99
C LYS A 567 5.18 -28.99 17.11
N ALA A 568 4.09 -28.88 16.37
CA ALA A 568 3.19 -27.72 16.39
C ALA A 568 2.09 -27.84 17.48
N GLY A 569 1.52 -26.70 17.86
CA GLY A 569 0.39 -26.56 18.76
C GLY A 569 0.63 -27.19 20.14
N ARG A 570 -0.29 -28.00 20.62
CA ARG A 570 -0.18 -28.64 21.95
C ARG A 570 1.02 -29.59 22.10
N ARG A 571 1.58 -30.06 20.98
CA ARG A 571 2.80 -30.93 20.99
C ARG A 571 4.08 -30.11 20.79
N GLY A 572 3.96 -28.79 20.63
CA GLY A 572 5.07 -27.83 20.61
C GLY A 572 5.29 -27.14 21.94
N GLY A 573 5.84 -25.96 21.92
CA GLY A 573 5.99 -25.05 23.05
C GLY A 573 7.13 -25.40 24.00
N GLN A 574 8.15 -26.10 23.54
CA GLN A 574 9.37 -26.43 24.30
C GLN A 574 10.61 -25.98 23.56
N ILE A 575 11.67 -25.69 24.26
CA ILE A 575 12.98 -25.48 23.66
C ILE A 575 13.59 -26.87 23.40
N VAL A 576 13.90 -27.15 22.14
CA VAL A 576 14.48 -28.44 21.72
C VAL A 576 15.99 -28.37 21.74
N ALA A 577 16.55 -27.26 21.27
CA ALA A 577 17.99 -27.04 21.26
C ALA A 577 18.30 -25.55 21.30
N THR A 578 19.43 -25.19 21.88
CA THR A 578 19.98 -23.82 21.87
C THR A 578 21.51 -23.89 21.72
N GLY A 579 22.08 -22.89 21.08
CA GLY A 579 23.53 -22.78 20.91
C GLY A 579 23.94 -22.23 19.57
N THR A 580 25.18 -22.49 19.18
CA THR A 580 25.71 -22.18 17.84
C THR A 580 25.12 -23.11 16.79
N ILE A 581 25.35 -22.83 15.51
CA ILE A 581 24.88 -23.69 14.41
C ILE A 581 25.38 -25.13 14.57
N GLU A 582 26.64 -25.32 15.05
CA GLU A 582 27.22 -26.63 15.30
C GLU A 582 26.50 -27.39 16.44
N ASP A 583 26.09 -26.67 17.48
CA ASP A 583 25.32 -27.26 18.59
C ASP A 583 23.93 -27.74 18.12
N ILE A 584 23.27 -26.91 17.30
CA ILE A 584 21.98 -27.28 16.69
C ILE A 584 22.13 -28.50 15.78
N MET A 585 23.14 -28.55 14.91
CA MET A 585 23.38 -29.67 13.99
C MET A 585 23.66 -31.01 14.73
N ARG A 586 24.20 -30.95 15.93
CA ARG A 586 24.40 -32.15 16.81
C ARG A 586 23.13 -32.60 17.50
N SER A 587 22.10 -31.75 17.54
CA SER A 587 20.83 -32.08 18.19
C SER A 587 20.01 -33.10 17.38
N GLN A 588 18.97 -33.65 18.00
CA GLN A 588 18.01 -34.54 17.34
C GLN A 588 16.74 -33.79 16.92
N SER A 589 16.84 -32.52 16.60
CA SER A 589 15.69 -31.74 16.18
C SER A 589 15.40 -31.95 14.68
N ILE A 590 14.17 -31.67 14.26
CA ILE A 590 13.78 -31.69 12.83
C ILE A 590 14.57 -30.64 12.06
N THR A 591 14.82 -29.49 12.64
CA THR A 591 15.66 -28.44 12.06
C THR A 591 17.08 -28.95 11.80
N ALA A 592 17.68 -29.64 12.77
CA ALA A 592 19.00 -30.24 12.62
C ALA A 592 19.05 -31.30 11.52
N ASP A 593 17.99 -32.09 11.34
CA ASP A 593 17.91 -33.10 10.28
C ASP A 593 18.02 -32.48 8.88
N TYR A 594 17.36 -31.32 8.65
CA TYR A 594 17.47 -30.60 7.40
C TYR A 594 18.83 -29.92 7.22
N LEU A 595 19.34 -29.22 8.23
CA LEU A 595 20.63 -28.54 8.20
C LEU A 595 21.83 -29.49 7.96
N CYS A 596 21.73 -30.74 8.45
CA CYS A 596 22.74 -31.80 8.24
C CYS A 596 22.51 -32.62 6.97
N GLY A 597 21.43 -32.35 6.20
CA GLY A 597 21.08 -33.14 5.02
C GLY A 597 20.56 -34.54 5.30
N ARG A 598 20.28 -34.91 6.58
CA ARG A 598 19.63 -36.19 6.93
C ARG A 598 18.21 -36.28 6.39
N ARG A 599 17.56 -35.12 6.28
CA ARG A 599 16.30 -34.95 5.54
C ARG A 599 16.51 -33.91 4.46
N LYS A 600 15.92 -34.11 3.30
CA LYS A 600 15.93 -33.17 2.17
C LYS A 600 14.64 -33.29 1.39
N ILE A 601 14.29 -32.23 0.66
CA ILE A 601 13.26 -32.26 -0.35
C ILE A 601 13.93 -32.77 -1.62
N GLU A 602 13.53 -33.96 -2.08
CA GLU A 602 14.16 -34.63 -3.20
C GLU A 602 13.67 -34.05 -4.51
N ILE A 603 14.56 -34.01 -5.51
CA ILE A 603 14.23 -33.61 -6.87
C ILE A 603 13.53 -34.82 -7.51
N PRO A 604 12.38 -34.62 -8.19
CA PRO A 604 11.69 -35.70 -8.88
C PRO A 604 12.57 -36.33 -9.99
N ASP A 605 12.64 -37.66 -10.04
CA ASP A 605 13.38 -38.37 -11.12
C ASP A 605 12.78 -38.13 -12.50
N THR A 606 11.47 -37.89 -12.57
CA THR A 606 10.73 -37.64 -13.81
C THR A 606 9.82 -36.41 -13.65
N LEU A 607 9.89 -35.51 -14.61
CA LEU A 607 9.00 -34.37 -14.69
C LEU A 607 7.72 -34.72 -15.47
N ARG A 608 6.61 -34.09 -15.12
CA ARG A 608 5.32 -34.30 -15.81
C ARG A 608 5.37 -33.81 -17.26
N ALA A 609 4.81 -34.62 -18.16
CA ALA A 609 4.68 -34.23 -19.57
C ALA A 609 3.68 -33.07 -19.78
N GLY A 610 2.66 -32.96 -18.89
CA GLY A 610 1.54 -32.03 -19.01
C GLY A 610 0.47 -32.55 -19.98
N THR A 611 -0.55 -31.73 -20.28
CA THR A 611 -1.64 -32.08 -21.22
C THR A 611 -1.27 -31.90 -22.68
N GLY A 612 -0.19 -31.19 -22.98
CA GLY A 612 0.18 -30.75 -24.32
C GLY A 612 -0.40 -29.38 -24.70
N ASP A 613 -1.42 -28.91 -24.01
CA ASP A 613 -2.00 -27.60 -24.19
C ASP A 613 -1.18 -26.52 -23.44
N LYS A 614 -1.33 -25.27 -23.87
CA LYS A 614 -0.65 -24.12 -23.24
C LYS A 614 -1.47 -22.85 -23.32
N ILE A 615 -1.26 -21.94 -22.40
CA ILE A 615 -1.67 -20.53 -22.50
C ILE A 615 -0.47 -19.75 -23.02
N THR A 616 -0.66 -18.94 -24.07
CA THR A 616 0.38 -18.07 -24.62
C THR A 616 -0.04 -16.63 -24.45
N LEU A 617 0.70 -15.88 -23.62
CA LEU A 617 0.54 -14.44 -23.42
C LEU A 617 1.63 -13.72 -24.21
N ARG A 618 1.24 -12.75 -25.06
CA ARG A 618 2.16 -12.00 -25.92
C ARG A 618 2.16 -10.52 -25.57
N GLY A 619 3.35 -9.91 -25.60
CA GLY A 619 3.55 -8.48 -25.51
C GLY A 619 3.13 -7.86 -24.19
N ALA A 620 3.30 -8.55 -23.05
CA ALA A 620 2.96 -8.00 -21.74
C ALA A 620 3.88 -6.81 -21.38
N ARG A 621 3.30 -5.61 -21.15
CA ARG A 621 3.99 -4.31 -21.00
C ARG A 621 3.53 -3.52 -19.79
N GLY A 622 3.25 -4.17 -18.71
CA GLY A 622 2.87 -3.47 -17.47
C GLY A 622 4.08 -3.10 -16.63
N ASN A 623 4.03 -1.98 -15.93
CA ASN A 623 5.07 -1.50 -15.01
C ASN A 623 6.48 -1.59 -15.64
N ASN A 624 7.32 -2.51 -15.19
CA ASN A 624 8.67 -2.71 -15.71
C ASN A 624 8.80 -3.78 -16.81
N LEU A 625 7.72 -4.47 -17.19
CA LEU A 625 7.77 -5.49 -18.23
C LEU A 625 8.05 -4.86 -19.61
N LYS A 626 8.97 -5.48 -20.36
CA LYS A 626 9.50 -4.96 -21.63
C LYS A 626 8.86 -5.63 -22.87
N GLY A 627 7.55 -5.87 -22.87
CA GLY A 627 6.86 -6.52 -23.98
C GLY A 627 7.20 -8.00 -24.06
N VAL A 628 7.01 -8.72 -22.97
CA VAL A 628 7.42 -10.13 -22.87
C VAL A 628 6.36 -11.07 -23.41
N ASP A 629 6.83 -12.13 -24.09
CA ASP A 629 6.05 -13.27 -24.53
C ASP A 629 6.32 -14.44 -23.59
N VAL A 630 5.24 -15.07 -23.08
CA VAL A 630 5.35 -16.17 -22.12
C VAL A 630 4.36 -17.28 -22.43
N GLU A 631 4.84 -18.52 -22.39
CA GLU A 631 4.03 -19.73 -22.51
C GLU A 631 3.88 -20.42 -21.15
N PHE A 632 2.66 -20.78 -20.82
CA PHE A 632 2.32 -21.53 -19.61
C PHE A 632 1.80 -22.92 -20.01
N PRO A 633 2.64 -23.98 -19.98
CA PRO A 633 2.21 -25.33 -20.31
C PRO A 633 1.23 -25.87 -19.26
N LEU A 634 0.09 -26.46 -19.71
CA LEU A 634 -0.97 -26.91 -18.82
C LEU A 634 -0.72 -28.31 -18.26
N GLY A 635 -1.35 -28.64 -17.14
CA GLY A 635 -1.16 -29.91 -16.44
C GLY A 635 0.22 -30.04 -15.78
N LYS A 636 0.87 -28.92 -15.46
CA LYS A 636 2.20 -28.87 -14.85
C LYS A 636 2.25 -28.03 -13.59
N PHE A 637 3.26 -28.29 -12.77
CA PHE A 637 3.70 -27.40 -11.72
C PHE A 637 4.69 -26.38 -12.29
N ILE A 638 4.23 -25.14 -12.52
CA ILE A 638 5.00 -24.02 -13.07
C ILE A 638 5.46 -23.14 -11.93
N CYS A 639 6.76 -22.84 -11.87
CA CYS A 639 7.27 -21.86 -10.91
C CYS A 639 7.79 -20.61 -11.65
N VAL A 640 7.31 -19.43 -11.24
CA VAL A 640 7.76 -18.14 -11.74
C VAL A 640 8.74 -17.56 -10.74
N THR A 641 10.00 -17.44 -11.15
CA THR A 641 11.11 -17.03 -10.29
C THR A 641 11.84 -15.79 -10.81
N GLY A 642 12.85 -15.35 -10.10
CA GLY A 642 13.69 -14.20 -10.43
C GLY A 642 13.88 -13.24 -9.25
N VAL A 643 14.74 -12.26 -9.40
CA VAL A 643 15.10 -11.31 -8.33
C VAL A 643 13.90 -10.48 -7.85
N SER A 644 14.01 -9.89 -6.66
CA SER A 644 12.95 -9.02 -6.12
C SER A 644 12.75 -7.80 -7.02
N GLY A 645 11.47 -7.47 -7.32
CA GLY A 645 11.13 -6.35 -8.22
C GLY A 645 11.36 -6.61 -9.71
N SER A 646 11.66 -7.84 -10.16
CA SER A 646 11.90 -8.17 -11.56
C SER A 646 10.66 -8.14 -12.47
N GLY A 647 9.44 -8.13 -11.89
CA GLY A 647 8.18 -8.08 -12.65
C GLY A 647 7.30 -9.33 -12.53
N LYS A 648 7.63 -10.31 -11.68
CA LYS A 648 6.84 -11.54 -11.46
C LYS A 648 5.38 -11.29 -11.17
N SER A 649 5.10 -10.47 -10.14
CA SER A 649 3.73 -10.12 -9.73
C SER A 649 3.01 -9.31 -10.80
N THR A 650 3.73 -8.46 -11.53
CA THR A 650 3.19 -7.72 -12.67
C THR A 650 2.71 -8.66 -13.77
N LEU A 651 3.50 -9.67 -14.13
CA LEU A 651 3.15 -10.65 -15.14
C LEU A 651 1.95 -11.51 -14.71
N ILE A 652 1.98 -12.06 -13.50
CA ILE A 652 0.99 -13.05 -13.05
C ILE A 652 -0.22 -12.37 -12.42
N ASN A 653 -0.02 -11.52 -11.39
CA ASN A 653 -1.13 -10.99 -10.58
C ASN A 653 -1.83 -9.79 -11.22
N GLU A 654 -1.09 -8.96 -11.99
CA GLU A 654 -1.63 -7.72 -12.57
C GLU A 654 -1.95 -7.85 -14.08
N THR A 655 -1.44 -8.89 -14.75
CA THR A 655 -1.70 -9.14 -16.18
C THR A 655 -2.49 -10.44 -16.39
N LEU A 656 -1.91 -11.61 -16.14
CA LEU A 656 -2.54 -12.90 -16.44
C LEU A 656 -3.81 -13.16 -15.62
N ARG A 657 -3.77 -12.92 -14.30
CA ARG A 657 -4.91 -13.14 -13.40
C ARG A 657 -6.14 -12.32 -13.81
N PRO A 658 -6.05 -10.99 -14.04
CA PRO A 658 -7.21 -10.21 -14.48
C PRO A 658 -7.77 -10.66 -15.82
N ILE A 659 -6.92 -11.07 -16.78
CA ILE A 659 -7.38 -11.61 -18.07
C ILE A 659 -8.24 -12.86 -17.85
N LEU A 660 -7.72 -13.83 -17.08
CA LEU A 660 -8.45 -15.07 -16.75
C LEU A 660 -9.74 -14.80 -15.97
N SER A 661 -9.68 -13.87 -14.99
CA SER A 661 -10.87 -13.50 -14.20
C SER A 661 -11.96 -12.86 -15.06
N ARG A 662 -11.58 -12.04 -16.05
CA ARG A 662 -12.53 -11.45 -17.00
C ARG A 662 -13.13 -12.52 -17.91
N HIS A 663 -12.32 -13.42 -18.42
CA HIS A 663 -12.77 -14.49 -19.30
C HIS A 663 -13.74 -15.46 -18.60
N LEU A 664 -13.37 -15.93 -17.41
CA LEU A 664 -14.13 -16.96 -16.68
C LEU A 664 -15.31 -16.40 -15.88
N TYR A 665 -15.13 -15.23 -15.25
CA TYR A 665 -16.07 -14.71 -14.25
C TYR A 665 -16.65 -13.34 -14.59
N ARG A 666 -16.29 -12.77 -15.76
CA ARG A 666 -16.69 -11.41 -16.15
C ARG A 666 -16.30 -10.36 -15.09
N SER A 667 -15.12 -10.54 -14.46
CA SER A 667 -14.58 -9.60 -13.48
C SER A 667 -14.30 -8.24 -14.11
N PHE A 668 -14.41 -7.17 -13.31
CA PHE A 668 -14.09 -5.79 -13.72
C PHE A 668 -12.60 -5.46 -13.59
N ASP A 669 -11.78 -6.40 -13.10
CA ASP A 669 -10.35 -6.20 -12.97
C ASP A 669 -9.73 -5.95 -14.34
N GLN A 670 -9.07 -4.79 -14.50
CA GLN A 670 -8.40 -4.43 -15.75
C GLN A 670 -6.99 -5.04 -15.75
N PRO A 671 -6.63 -5.82 -16.78
CA PRO A 671 -5.26 -6.27 -16.94
C PRO A 671 -4.35 -5.11 -17.35
N LEU A 672 -3.08 -5.20 -16.99
CA LEU A 672 -2.07 -4.33 -17.55
C LEU A 672 -1.91 -4.58 -19.06
N PRO A 673 -1.32 -3.61 -19.82
CA PRO A 673 -1.24 -3.70 -21.27
C PRO A 673 -0.54 -4.98 -21.77
N TYR A 674 -1.15 -5.63 -22.75
CA TYR A 674 -0.63 -6.80 -23.45
C TYR A 674 -1.15 -6.81 -24.90
N ASP A 675 -0.55 -7.60 -25.79
CA ASP A 675 -0.98 -7.67 -27.20
C ASP A 675 -2.08 -8.69 -27.41
N SER A 676 -1.86 -9.95 -27.04
CA SER A 676 -2.82 -11.04 -27.22
C SER A 676 -2.61 -12.15 -26.19
N ILE A 677 -3.64 -12.99 -26.04
CA ILE A 677 -3.58 -14.21 -25.25
C ILE A 677 -4.35 -15.32 -25.98
N GLU A 678 -3.81 -16.54 -25.95
CA GLU A 678 -4.37 -17.73 -26.59
C GLU A 678 -4.45 -18.86 -25.56
N GLY A 679 -5.36 -19.85 -25.76
CA GLY A 679 -5.46 -21.06 -24.95
C GLY A 679 -6.34 -20.91 -23.69
N LEU A 680 -7.15 -19.87 -23.58
CA LEU A 680 -8.05 -19.64 -22.43
C LEU A 680 -9.17 -20.69 -22.36
N GLU A 681 -9.56 -21.30 -23.48
CA GLU A 681 -10.59 -22.33 -23.60
C GLU A 681 -10.24 -23.64 -22.88
N HIS A 682 -8.98 -23.87 -22.58
CA HIS A 682 -8.52 -25.06 -21.86
C HIS A 682 -8.73 -24.94 -20.34
N ILE A 683 -9.10 -23.77 -19.81
CA ILE A 683 -9.31 -23.50 -18.39
C ILE A 683 -10.79 -23.25 -18.12
N ASP A 684 -11.34 -23.92 -17.13
CA ASP A 684 -12.73 -23.75 -16.69
C ASP A 684 -12.86 -23.04 -15.32
N LYS A 685 -11.78 -23.01 -14.54
CA LYS A 685 -11.78 -22.39 -13.21
C LYS A 685 -10.43 -21.80 -12.88
N LEU A 686 -10.44 -20.62 -12.25
CA LEU A 686 -9.27 -19.96 -11.67
C LEU A 686 -9.39 -19.94 -10.14
N VAL A 687 -8.34 -20.35 -9.45
CA VAL A 687 -8.21 -20.27 -8.01
C VAL A 687 -6.97 -19.49 -7.65
N VAL A 688 -7.15 -18.37 -6.94
CA VAL A 688 -6.03 -17.52 -6.49
C VAL A 688 -5.83 -17.69 -4.99
N VAL A 689 -4.62 -18.05 -4.60
CA VAL A 689 -4.20 -18.26 -3.21
C VAL A 689 -3.11 -17.23 -2.90
N ASP A 690 -3.55 -16.11 -2.34
CA ASP A 690 -2.69 -15.00 -1.92
C ASP A 690 -2.59 -14.90 -0.39
N GLN A 691 -1.72 -14.04 0.11
CA GLN A 691 -1.51 -13.83 1.56
C GLN A 691 -2.63 -13.00 2.23
N SER A 692 -3.68 -12.61 1.51
CA SER A 692 -4.78 -11.84 2.09
C SER A 692 -5.51 -12.66 3.17
N PRO A 693 -5.94 -12.02 4.27
CA PRO A 693 -6.67 -12.71 5.34
C PRO A 693 -7.95 -13.38 4.81
N ILE A 694 -8.28 -14.58 5.32
CA ILE A 694 -9.53 -15.29 4.98
C ILE A 694 -10.79 -14.64 5.57
N GLY A 695 -10.63 -13.55 6.32
CA GLY A 695 -11.72 -12.75 6.86
C GLY A 695 -11.20 -11.54 7.64
N ARG A 696 -12.03 -10.51 7.75
CA ARG A 696 -11.67 -9.23 8.39
C ARG A 696 -12.27 -9.05 9.79
N THR A 697 -13.02 -10.03 10.28
CA THR A 697 -13.71 -9.93 11.56
C THR A 697 -13.34 -11.12 12.46
N PRO A 698 -13.40 -10.97 13.79
CA PRO A 698 -13.17 -12.07 14.73
C PRO A 698 -14.15 -13.25 14.57
N ARG A 699 -15.25 -13.08 13.85
CA ARG A 699 -16.23 -14.12 13.53
C ARG A 699 -15.82 -15.03 12.37
N SER A 700 -14.90 -14.58 11.51
CA SER A 700 -14.33 -15.44 10.48
C SER A 700 -13.31 -16.38 11.11
N ASN A 701 -13.38 -17.66 10.77
CA ASN A 701 -12.49 -18.70 11.29
C ASN A 701 -12.30 -19.84 10.27
N PRO A 702 -11.35 -20.76 10.49
CA PRO A 702 -11.08 -21.90 9.59
C PRO A 702 -12.34 -22.73 9.27
N ALA A 703 -13.18 -22.98 10.27
CA ALA A 703 -14.40 -23.78 10.07
C ALA A 703 -15.45 -23.11 9.19
N THR A 704 -15.57 -21.78 9.28
CA THR A 704 -16.50 -21.02 8.40
C THR A 704 -15.98 -20.89 6.98
N TYR A 705 -14.68 -20.67 6.81
CA TYR A 705 -14.08 -20.52 5.49
C TYR A 705 -14.09 -21.83 4.68
N SER A 706 -13.76 -22.96 5.29
CA SER A 706 -13.80 -24.29 4.67
C SER A 706 -15.24 -24.82 4.50
N ASN A 707 -16.24 -24.06 4.96
CA ASN A 707 -17.66 -24.46 4.99
C ASN A 707 -17.94 -25.75 5.78
N VAL A 708 -17.01 -26.23 6.61
CA VAL A 708 -17.24 -27.38 7.49
C VAL A 708 -18.23 -27.02 8.61
N PHE A 709 -18.25 -25.77 9.04
CA PHE A 709 -19.15 -25.30 10.09
C PHE A 709 -20.63 -25.42 9.71
N SER A 710 -20.97 -25.28 8.43
CA SER A 710 -22.35 -25.49 7.95
C SER A 710 -22.80 -26.93 8.16
N ASP A 711 -21.94 -27.92 7.93
CA ASP A 711 -22.24 -29.34 8.14
C ASP A 711 -22.29 -29.68 9.63
N ILE A 712 -21.38 -29.09 10.43
CA ILE A 712 -21.41 -29.23 11.90
C ILE A 712 -22.73 -28.70 12.47
N ARG A 713 -23.22 -27.54 12.03
CA ARG A 713 -24.51 -26.98 12.49
C ARG A 713 -25.70 -27.88 12.13
N LYS A 714 -25.73 -28.48 10.94
CA LYS A 714 -26.75 -29.47 10.54
C LYS A 714 -26.69 -30.72 11.42
N LEU A 715 -25.48 -31.15 11.79
CA LEU A 715 -25.30 -32.28 12.68
C LEU A 715 -25.85 -31.97 14.09
N PHE A 716 -25.64 -30.77 14.63
CA PHE A 716 -26.22 -30.37 15.92
C PHE A 716 -27.76 -30.22 15.84
N GLU A 717 -28.33 -29.73 14.73
CA GLU A 717 -29.77 -29.71 14.50
C GLU A 717 -30.38 -31.12 14.56
N ALA A 718 -29.67 -32.13 14.07
CA ALA A 718 -30.11 -33.52 14.05
C ALA A 718 -30.01 -34.23 15.41
N THR A 719 -29.44 -33.59 16.45
CA THR A 719 -29.36 -34.19 17.79
C THR A 719 -30.73 -34.27 18.46
N PRO A 720 -31.01 -35.30 19.27
CA PRO A 720 -32.30 -35.42 19.96
C PRO A 720 -32.65 -34.19 20.81
N ASP A 721 -31.70 -33.63 21.52
CA ASP A 721 -31.92 -32.45 22.37
C ASP A 721 -32.32 -31.21 21.54
N ALA A 722 -31.74 -31.02 20.36
CA ALA A 722 -32.07 -29.91 19.47
C ALA A 722 -33.48 -30.11 18.86
N GLN A 723 -33.83 -31.32 18.48
CA GLN A 723 -35.13 -31.66 17.92
C GLN A 723 -36.26 -31.43 18.92
N VAL A 724 -36.08 -31.90 20.16
CA VAL A 724 -37.08 -31.71 21.26
C VAL A 724 -37.28 -30.22 21.54
N ARG A 725 -36.22 -29.39 21.45
CA ARG A 725 -36.30 -27.95 21.67
C ARG A 725 -36.71 -27.17 20.42
N GLY A 726 -36.93 -27.82 19.27
CA GLY A 726 -37.20 -27.17 17.98
C GLY A 726 -36.06 -26.30 17.45
N PHE A 727 -34.80 -26.57 17.82
CA PHE A 727 -33.64 -25.81 17.40
C PHE A 727 -33.22 -26.20 15.98
N LYS A 728 -33.18 -25.22 15.08
CA LYS A 728 -32.73 -25.36 13.71
C LYS A 728 -31.24 -25.01 13.59
N ALA A 729 -30.59 -25.35 12.44
CA ALA A 729 -29.17 -25.05 12.19
C ALA A 729 -28.78 -23.56 12.39
N GLY A 730 -29.72 -22.66 12.21
CA GLY A 730 -29.56 -21.23 12.49
C GLY A 730 -29.28 -20.92 13.96
N ARG A 731 -29.81 -21.72 14.89
CA ARG A 731 -29.57 -21.58 16.35
C ARG A 731 -28.09 -21.76 16.70
N PHE A 732 -27.43 -22.65 15.99
CA PHE A 732 -26.02 -22.97 16.19
C PHE A 732 -25.07 -22.05 15.40
N SER A 733 -25.59 -20.96 14.81
CA SER A 733 -24.79 -19.94 14.12
C SER A 733 -24.51 -18.75 15.04
N PHE A 734 -23.24 -18.43 15.23
CA PHE A 734 -22.86 -17.20 15.95
C PHE A 734 -23.07 -15.91 15.13
N ASN A 735 -23.44 -16.01 13.85
CA ASN A 735 -23.77 -14.87 12.99
C ASN A 735 -25.25 -14.46 13.03
N VAL A 736 -26.13 -15.37 13.43
CA VAL A 736 -27.58 -15.19 13.41
C VAL A 736 -28.10 -14.98 14.83
N ARG A 737 -29.10 -14.10 14.99
CA ARG A 737 -29.78 -13.89 16.29
C ARG A 737 -30.50 -15.15 16.76
N GLY A 738 -30.62 -15.30 18.07
CA GLY A 738 -31.36 -16.41 18.72
C GLY A 738 -30.47 -17.38 19.48
N GLY A 739 -29.34 -17.82 18.93
CA GLY A 739 -28.41 -18.73 19.61
C GLY A 739 -27.10 -18.09 20.09
N ARG A 740 -26.76 -16.96 19.53
CA ARG A 740 -25.50 -16.25 19.85
C ARG A 740 -25.62 -15.39 21.11
N CYS A 741 -24.51 -15.08 21.73
CA CYS A 741 -24.41 -14.02 22.71
C CYS A 741 -24.70 -12.65 22.05
N GLU A 742 -25.69 -11.91 22.53
CA GLU A 742 -26.07 -10.64 21.92
C GLU A 742 -25.14 -9.49 22.31
N GLU A 743 -24.44 -9.57 23.46
CA GLU A 743 -23.46 -8.54 23.85
C GLU A 743 -22.27 -8.48 22.90
N CYS A 744 -21.57 -9.60 22.66
CA CYS A 744 -20.49 -9.64 21.68
C CYS A 744 -20.98 -9.97 20.26
N ARG A 745 -22.28 -10.13 20.06
CA ARG A 745 -22.90 -10.49 18.77
C ARG A 745 -22.26 -11.72 18.12
N GLY A 746 -21.83 -12.69 18.92
CA GLY A 746 -21.20 -13.92 18.49
C GLY A 746 -19.72 -13.82 18.18
N ALA A 747 -19.05 -12.72 18.44
CA ALA A 747 -17.61 -12.59 18.24
C ALA A 747 -16.79 -13.32 19.32
N GLY A 748 -17.35 -13.48 20.53
CA GLY A 748 -16.64 -14.02 21.70
C GLY A 748 -15.73 -12.98 22.37
N VAL A 749 -15.43 -11.91 21.65
CA VAL A 749 -14.59 -10.80 22.11
C VAL A 749 -15.26 -9.47 21.89
N GLN A 750 -14.90 -8.47 22.65
CA GLN A 750 -15.23 -7.06 22.45
C GLN A 750 -14.01 -6.37 21.87
N THR A 751 -14.19 -5.62 20.79
CA THR A 751 -13.11 -4.84 20.18
C THR A 751 -13.07 -3.47 20.81
N ILE A 752 -11.95 -3.07 21.35
CA ILE A 752 -11.66 -1.72 21.81
C ILE A 752 -10.84 -1.05 20.70
N GLU A 753 -11.50 -0.14 19.97
CA GLU A 753 -10.85 0.63 18.90
C GLU A 753 -9.91 1.67 19.54
N MET A 754 -8.66 1.66 19.13
CA MET A 754 -7.63 2.59 19.58
C MET A 754 -7.20 3.48 18.42
N ASN A 755 -7.30 4.81 18.59
CA ASN A 755 -7.10 5.79 17.50
C ASN A 755 -5.70 5.75 16.84
N PHE A 756 -4.66 5.33 17.57
CA PHE A 756 -3.26 5.36 17.10
C PHE A 756 -2.52 4.03 17.27
N LEU A 757 -3.16 3.03 17.87
CA LEU A 757 -2.62 1.70 18.16
C LEU A 757 -3.51 0.64 17.53
N PRO A 758 -3.02 -0.60 17.36
CA PRO A 758 -3.86 -1.73 16.93
C PRO A 758 -5.04 -1.94 17.88
N ASP A 759 -6.19 -2.36 17.31
CA ASP A 759 -7.38 -2.69 18.09
C ASP A 759 -7.08 -3.78 19.13
N VAL A 760 -7.59 -3.60 20.33
CA VAL A 760 -7.46 -4.58 21.42
C VAL A 760 -8.72 -5.45 21.49
N TYR A 761 -8.54 -6.76 21.57
CA TYR A 761 -9.62 -7.73 21.67
C TYR A 761 -9.69 -8.28 23.09
N VAL A 762 -10.75 -7.96 23.82
CA VAL A 762 -10.99 -8.41 25.19
C VAL A 762 -12.10 -9.49 25.19
N ARG A 763 -11.94 -10.53 25.97
CA ARG A 763 -12.98 -11.58 26.10
C ARG A 763 -14.31 -10.98 26.56
N CYS A 764 -15.40 -11.37 25.91
CA CYS A 764 -16.74 -10.94 26.30
C CYS A 764 -17.08 -11.43 27.69
N LYS A 765 -17.39 -10.54 28.61
CA LYS A 765 -17.74 -10.86 30.00
C LYS A 765 -19.03 -11.65 30.13
N ALA A 766 -20.05 -11.39 29.30
CA ALA A 766 -21.35 -12.05 29.35
C ALA A 766 -21.31 -13.53 28.94
N CYS A 767 -20.54 -13.88 27.92
CA CYS A 767 -20.44 -15.27 27.48
C CYS A 767 -19.10 -15.92 27.83
N GLY A 768 -18.19 -15.26 28.54
CA GLY A 768 -16.87 -15.80 28.86
C GLY A 768 -16.02 -16.20 27.63
N GLY A 769 -16.30 -15.64 26.44
CA GLY A 769 -15.65 -16.02 25.20
C GLY A 769 -16.34 -17.11 24.39
N HIS A 770 -17.40 -17.74 24.92
CA HIS A 770 -18.09 -18.91 24.32
C HIS A 770 -18.97 -18.58 23.10
N ARG A 771 -19.15 -17.32 22.73
CA ARG A 771 -19.89 -16.86 21.52
C ARG A 771 -21.41 -17.08 21.53
N TYR A 772 -21.92 -18.03 22.31
CA TYR A 772 -23.32 -18.47 22.36
C TYR A 772 -23.98 -18.16 23.70
N ASN A 773 -25.31 -18.20 23.71
CA ASN A 773 -26.08 -18.17 24.93
C ASN A 773 -26.08 -19.55 25.61
N ARG A 774 -26.45 -19.59 26.90
CA ARG A 774 -26.41 -20.79 27.72
C ARG A 774 -27.26 -21.95 27.16
N GLU A 775 -28.47 -21.65 26.67
CA GLU A 775 -29.39 -22.66 26.14
C GLU A 775 -28.81 -23.41 24.94
N THR A 776 -28.10 -22.68 24.02
CA THR A 776 -27.46 -23.30 22.87
C THR A 776 -26.29 -24.21 23.28
N LEU A 777 -25.57 -23.83 24.32
CA LEU A 777 -24.42 -24.61 24.84
C LEU A 777 -24.84 -25.90 25.58
N GLU A 778 -26.10 -26.02 26.02
CA GLU A 778 -26.66 -27.22 26.64
C GLU A 778 -26.80 -28.39 25.65
N VAL A 779 -27.02 -28.08 24.33
CA VAL A 779 -27.09 -29.10 23.29
C VAL A 779 -25.71 -29.70 23.02
N LYS A 780 -25.61 -31.02 23.12
CA LYS A 780 -24.34 -31.72 22.97
C LYS A 780 -24.37 -32.81 21.90
N TYR A 781 -23.28 -32.92 21.15
CA TYR A 781 -23.03 -34.04 20.25
C TYR A 781 -21.80 -34.81 20.76
N LYS A 782 -21.93 -36.14 21.03
CA LYS A 782 -20.89 -36.96 21.67
C LYS A 782 -20.32 -36.31 22.93
N GLY A 783 -21.21 -35.69 23.76
CA GLY A 783 -20.80 -35.04 25.00
C GLY A 783 -20.18 -33.65 24.87
N LYS A 784 -20.04 -33.10 23.66
CA LYS A 784 -19.43 -31.79 23.37
C LYS A 784 -20.44 -30.77 22.86
N SER A 785 -20.42 -29.55 23.41
CA SER A 785 -21.19 -28.41 22.94
C SER A 785 -20.60 -27.84 21.64
N ILE A 786 -21.36 -26.98 20.95
CA ILE A 786 -20.89 -26.34 19.73
C ILE A 786 -19.65 -25.47 19.95
N ASP A 787 -19.51 -24.82 21.09
CA ASP A 787 -18.33 -24.03 21.47
C ASP A 787 -17.14 -24.95 21.74
N GLU A 788 -17.32 -26.03 22.47
CA GLU A 788 -16.25 -27.02 22.72
C GLU A 788 -15.74 -27.62 21.41
N VAL A 789 -16.61 -27.82 20.41
CA VAL A 789 -16.23 -28.28 19.06
C VAL A 789 -15.42 -27.21 18.33
N LEU A 790 -15.81 -25.94 18.39
CA LEU A 790 -15.04 -24.85 17.81
C LEU A 790 -13.67 -24.68 18.44
N ASN A 791 -13.52 -25.02 19.73
CA ASN A 791 -12.25 -24.98 20.46
C ASN A 791 -11.38 -26.24 20.26
N MET A 792 -11.87 -27.25 19.52
CA MET A 792 -11.04 -28.39 19.14
C MET A 792 -9.99 -27.98 18.11
N THR A 793 -8.79 -28.54 18.24
CA THR A 793 -7.82 -28.49 17.14
C THR A 793 -8.31 -29.37 15.99
N VAL A 794 -7.88 -29.04 14.78
CA VAL A 794 -8.23 -29.80 13.57
C VAL A 794 -7.85 -31.27 13.72
N ASN A 795 -6.69 -31.60 14.34
CA ASN A 795 -6.28 -32.97 14.59
C ASN A 795 -7.30 -33.75 15.48
N ILE A 796 -7.78 -33.13 16.55
CA ILE A 796 -8.81 -33.72 17.42
C ILE A 796 -10.14 -33.84 16.69
N ALA A 797 -10.49 -32.81 15.93
CA ALA A 797 -11.75 -32.78 15.20
C ALA A 797 -11.82 -33.84 14.09
N VAL A 798 -10.70 -34.14 13.40
CA VAL A 798 -10.59 -35.22 12.40
C VAL A 798 -10.97 -36.56 13.04
N ASP A 799 -10.41 -36.88 14.22
CA ASP A 799 -10.72 -38.12 14.93
C ASP A 799 -12.16 -38.11 15.48
N PHE A 800 -12.64 -37.00 16.01
CA PHE A 800 -13.98 -36.84 16.57
C PHE A 800 -15.09 -37.04 15.53
N PHE A 801 -14.87 -36.55 14.29
CA PHE A 801 -15.81 -36.66 13.18
C PHE A 801 -15.47 -37.75 12.15
N ALA A 802 -14.60 -38.73 12.50
CA ALA A 802 -14.15 -39.78 11.59
C ALA A 802 -15.29 -40.52 10.86
N ASN A 803 -16.45 -40.69 11.53
CA ASN A 803 -17.62 -41.41 10.98
C ASN A 803 -18.56 -40.51 10.15
N ILE A 804 -18.22 -39.26 9.91
CA ILE A 804 -19.06 -38.30 9.15
C ILE A 804 -18.28 -37.84 7.91
N PRO A 805 -18.46 -38.52 6.76
CA PRO A 805 -17.60 -38.33 5.59
C PRO A 805 -17.44 -36.87 5.14
N ASN A 806 -18.55 -36.12 5.06
CA ASN A 806 -18.54 -34.73 4.59
C ASN A 806 -17.73 -33.79 5.51
N ILE A 807 -17.81 -34.00 6.83
CA ILE A 807 -17.03 -33.21 7.80
C ILE A 807 -15.59 -33.68 7.80
N TYR A 808 -15.39 -35.01 7.84
CA TYR A 808 -14.07 -35.64 7.85
C TYR A 808 -13.19 -35.20 6.69
N GLN A 809 -13.71 -35.25 5.44
CA GLN A 809 -12.95 -34.88 4.24
C GLN A 809 -12.45 -33.44 4.28
N LYS A 810 -13.30 -32.49 4.72
CA LYS A 810 -12.95 -31.08 4.83
C LYS A 810 -11.90 -30.83 5.92
N LEU A 811 -12.06 -31.49 7.07
CA LEU A 811 -11.09 -31.40 8.16
C LEU A 811 -9.76 -32.06 7.79
N LYS A 812 -9.82 -33.18 7.10
CA LYS A 812 -8.63 -33.91 6.61
C LYS A 812 -7.84 -33.06 5.64
N ALA A 813 -8.50 -32.33 4.74
CA ALA A 813 -7.83 -31.39 3.84
C ALA A 813 -7.05 -30.29 4.60
N ILE A 814 -7.64 -29.75 5.70
CA ILE A 814 -6.95 -28.76 6.54
C ILE A 814 -5.76 -29.41 7.27
N GLN A 815 -5.90 -30.65 7.71
CA GLN A 815 -4.81 -31.41 8.35
C GLN A 815 -3.67 -31.67 7.36
N ASP A 816 -3.99 -32.07 6.12
CA ASP A 816 -3.02 -32.45 5.08
C ASP A 816 -2.14 -31.29 4.64
N VAL A 817 -2.63 -30.02 4.72
CA VAL A 817 -1.82 -28.82 4.50
C VAL A 817 -0.97 -28.42 5.72
N GLY A 818 -0.86 -29.27 6.74
CA GLY A 818 -0.04 -29.01 7.93
C GLY A 818 -0.69 -28.12 8.99
N LEU A 819 -2.00 -27.83 8.91
CA LEU A 819 -2.72 -26.94 9.83
C LEU A 819 -3.50 -27.69 10.92
N GLY A 820 -3.12 -28.93 11.22
CA GLY A 820 -3.77 -29.77 12.24
C GLY A 820 -3.74 -29.20 13.66
N TYR A 821 -2.86 -28.27 13.95
CA TYR A 821 -2.72 -27.60 15.24
C TYR A 821 -3.70 -26.47 15.48
N LEU A 822 -4.25 -25.85 14.41
CA LEU A 822 -5.21 -24.75 14.53
C LEU A 822 -6.51 -25.19 15.18
N THR A 823 -7.15 -24.32 15.95
CA THR A 823 -8.50 -24.58 16.45
C THR A 823 -9.53 -24.19 15.38
N LEU A 824 -10.65 -24.92 15.30
CA LEU A 824 -11.68 -24.69 14.30
C LEU A 824 -12.26 -23.28 14.37
N GLY A 825 -12.42 -22.75 15.56
CA GLY A 825 -12.99 -21.44 15.85
C GLY A 825 -11.95 -20.30 15.98
N GLN A 826 -10.68 -20.54 15.66
CA GLN A 826 -9.63 -19.50 15.78
C GLN A 826 -9.97 -18.29 14.91
N PRO A 827 -10.01 -17.06 15.46
CA PRO A 827 -10.27 -15.88 14.65
C PRO A 827 -9.25 -15.70 13.53
N CYS A 828 -9.72 -15.41 12.33
CA CYS A 828 -8.83 -15.21 11.17
C CYS A 828 -7.88 -14.01 11.32
N THR A 829 -8.20 -13.06 12.18
CA THR A 829 -7.34 -11.91 12.52
C THR A 829 -6.08 -12.31 13.29
N MET A 830 -6.06 -13.51 13.85
CA MET A 830 -4.92 -14.08 14.60
C MET A 830 -4.08 -15.05 13.75
N LEU A 831 -4.49 -15.32 12.51
CA LEU A 831 -3.74 -16.21 11.62
C LEU A 831 -2.62 -15.45 10.91
N SER A 832 -1.50 -16.12 10.70
CA SER A 832 -0.43 -15.64 9.84
C SER A 832 -0.87 -15.63 8.36
N GLY A 833 -0.12 -14.91 7.51
CA GLY A 833 -0.36 -14.90 6.05
C GLY A 833 -0.28 -16.31 5.46
N GLY A 834 0.74 -17.08 5.83
CA GLY A 834 0.93 -18.45 5.36
C GLY A 834 -0.15 -19.43 5.86
N GLU A 835 -0.63 -19.29 7.10
CA GLU A 835 -1.77 -20.08 7.61
C GLU A 835 -3.04 -19.78 6.82
N SER A 836 -3.30 -18.51 6.54
CA SER A 836 -4.45 -18.07 5.72
C SER A 836 -4.39 -18.64 4.30
N GLN A 837 -3.23 -18.64 3.66
CA GLN A 837 -3.02 -19.26 2.33
C GLN A 837 -3.30 -20.78 2.37
N ARG A 838 -2.74 -21.48 3.36
CA ARG A 838 -2.93 -22.93 3.48
C ARG A 838 -4.39 -23.31 3.76
N ILE A 839 -5.16 -22.48 4.50
CA ILE A 839 -6.60 -22.70 4.66
C ILE A 839 -7.34 -22.51 3.33
N LYS A 840 -6.98 -21.51 2.52
CA LYS A 840 -7.55 -21.33 1.18
C LYS A 840 -7.29 -22.56 0.31
N LEU A 841 -6.07 -23.06 0.31
CA LEU A 841 -5.68 -24.24 -0.44
C LEU A 841 -6.44 -25.50 0.05
N ALA A 842 -6.56 -25.70 1.36
CA ALA A 842 -7.31 -26.81 1.95
C ALA A 842 -8.80 -26.78 1.54
N ALA A 843 -9.40 -25.61 1.51
CA ALA A 843 -10.79 -25.44 1.09
C ALA A 843 -10.99 -25.85 -0.39
N GLU A 844 -10.03 -25.60 -1.26
CA GLU A 844 -10.10 -26.03 -2.66
C GLU A 844 -9.83 -27.55 -2.81
N LEU A 845 -8.87 -28.10 -2.06
CA LEU A 845 -8.60 -29.56 -2.04
C LEU A 845 -9.82 -30.41 -1.66
N SER A 846 -10.72 -29.86 -0.84
CA SER A 846 -11.93 -30.55 -0.39
C SER A 846 -13.05 -30.56 -1.43
N LYS A 847 -12.88 -29.83 -2.56
CA LYS A 847 -13.87 -29.76 -3.63
C LYS A 847 -13.54 -30.79 -4.74
N THR A 848 -14.56 -31.21 -5.46
CA THR A 848 -14.38 -31.94 -6.72
C THR A 848 -13.89 -30.95 -7.78
N ASP A 849 -12.87 -31.33 -8.53
CA ASP A 849 -12.32 -30.54 -9.64
C ASP A 849 -12.55 -31.25 -10.98
N THR A 850 -12.40 -30.52 -12.06
CA THR A 850 -12.60 -31.00 -13.45
C THR A 850 -11.27 -31.41 -14.10
N GLY A 851 -10.13 -31.23 -13.42
CA GLY A 851 -8.80 -31.41 -14.00
C GLY A 851 -8.36 -30.27 -14.94
N ARG A 852 -9.13 -29.19 -15.06
CA ARG A 852 -8.82 -28.02 -15.90
C ARG A 852 -8.79 -26.72 -15.08
N THR A 853 -8.55 -26.84 -13.78
CA THR A 853 -8.44 -25.68 -12.88
C THR A 853 -7.02 -25.12 -12.91
N LEU A 854 -6.91 -23.80 -13.04
CA LEU A 854 -5.65 -23.09 -12.88
C LEU A 854 -5.54 -22.52 -11.48
N TYR A 855 -4.51 -22.92 -10.75
CA TYR A 855 -4.16 -22.40 -9.43
C TYR A 855 -3.04 -21.37 -9.57
N ILE A 856 -3.22 -20.18 -9.01
CA ILE A 856 -2.15 -19.18 -8.86
C ILE A 856 -1.84 -19.04 -7.37
N LEU A 857 -0.61 -19.36 -6.99
CA LEU A 857 -0.12 -19.24 -5.61
C LEU A 857 0.99 -18.19 -5.55
N ASP A 858 0.84 -17.23 -4.65
CA ASP A 858 1.80 -16.14 -4.48
C ASP A 858 2.60 -16.33 -3.19
N GLU A 859 3.89 -16.68 -3.32
CA GLU A 859 4.85 -16.96 -2.25
C GLU A 859 4.26 -17.87 -1.15
N PRO A 860 3.79 -19.10 -1.49
CA PRO A 860 3.10 -19.95 -0.54
C PRO A 860 3.99 -20.56 0.55
N THR A 861 5.32 -20.44 0.45
CA THR A 861 6.27 -20.92 1.46
C THR A 861 6.57 -19.92 2.56
N THR A 862 5.97 -18.74 2.50
CA THR A 862 6.14 -17.68 3.50
C THR A 862 5.87 -18.20 4.90
N GLY A 863 6.84 -18.05 5.82
CA GLY A 863 6.72 -18.47 7.20
C GLY A 863 6.71 -19.97 7.45
N LEU A 864 7.19 -20.76 6.48
CA LEU A 864 7.21 -22.21 6.58
C LEU A 864 8.61 -22.75 6.88
N HIS A 865 8.66 -23.66 7.85
CA HIS A 865 9.81 -24.49 8.08
C HIS A 865 9.96 -25.52 6.93
N PHE A 866 11.15 -26.06 6.69
CA PHE A 866 11.45 -27.06 5.64
C PHE A 866 10.45 -28.23 5.60
N GLU A 867 10.07 -28.78 6.76
CA GLU A 867 9.08 -29.86 6.85
C GLU A 867 7.68 -29.44 6.40
N ASP A 868 7.29 -28.18 6.71
CA ASP A 868 6.01 -27.62 6.27
C ASP A 868 6.01 -27.40 4.74
N ILE A 869 7.15 -26.98 4.17
CA ILE A 869 7.35 -26.84 2.71
C ILE A 869 7.19 -28.21 2.02
N ARG A 870 7.80 -29.26 2.59
CA ARG A 870 7.65 -30.63 2.07
C ARG A 870 6.18 -31.07 2.01
N GLN A 871 5.41 -30.76 3.09
CA GLN A 871 3.98 -31.06 3.13
C GLN A 871 3.20 -30.23 2.10
N LEU A 872 3.48 -28.94 1.97
CA LEU A 872 2.85 -28.07 0.97
C LEU A 872 3.09 -28.56 -0.45
N LEU A 873 4.33 -28.94 -0.78
CA LEU A 873 4.68 -29.51 -2.09
C LEU A 873 3.92 -30.80 -2.39
N SER A 874 3.76 -31.70 -1.40
CA SER A 874 2.93 -32.89 -1.54
C SER A 874 1.48 -32.56 -1.91
N VAL A 875 0.94 -31.45 -1.36
CA VAL A 875 -0.42 -30.99 -1.66
C VAL A 875 -0.52 -30.40 -3.06
N ILE A 876 0.42 -29.53 -3.45
CA ILE A 876 0.47 -28.96 -4.81
C ILE A 876 0.60 -30.07 -5.85
N ASN A 877 1.47 -31.03 -5.62
CA ASN A 877 1.64 -32.18 -6.50
C ASN A 877 0.35 -32.99 -6.66
N LYS A 878 -0.39 -33.25 -5.57
CA LYS A 878 -1.70 -33.94 -5.63
C LYS A 878 -2.74 -33.18 -6.48
N LEU A 879 -2.70 -31.85 -6.49
CA LEU A 879 -3.58 -31.05 -7.35
C LEU A 879 -3.18 -31.16 -8.81
N VAL A 880 -1.89 -31.10 -9.11
CA VAL A 880 -1.38 -31.22 -10.49
C VAL A 880 -1.58 -32.62 -11.03
N ASP A 881 -1.37 -33.66 -10.22
CA ASP A 881 -1.58 -35.06 -10.60
C ASP A 881 -3.04 -35.38 -10.98
N ARG A 882 -3.99 -34.52 -10.61
CA ARG A 882 -5.40 -34.61 -11.07
C ARG A 882 -5.65 -33.92 -12.41
N GLY A 883 -4.60 -33.45 -13.11
CA GLY A 883 -4.69 -32.78 -14.40
C GLY A 883 -4.72 -31.26 -14.33
N ASN A 884 -4.77 -30.65 -13.13
CA ASN A 884 -4.79 -29.21 -12.95
C ASN A 884 -3.43 -28.57 -13.22
N THR A 885 -3.42 -27.26 -13.40
CA THR A 885 -2.19 -26.47 -13.55
C THR A 885 -1.96 -25.63 -12.30
N ALA A 886 -0.74 -25.62 -11.78
CA ALA A 886 -0.35 -24.75 -10.68
C ALA A 886 0.75 -23.78 -11.12
N ILE A 887 0.48 -22.48 -11.07
CA ILE A 887 1.47 -21.41 -11.25
C ILE A 887 1.83 -20.87 -9.86
N VAL A 888 3.09 -20.97 -9.50
CA VAL A 888 3.60 -20.58 -8.17
C VAL A 888 4.66 -19.50 -8.36
N ILE A 889 4.45 -18.33 -7.77
CA ILE A 889 5.49 -17.28 -7.68
C ILE A 889 6.33 -17.61 -6.45
N GLU A 890 7.64 -17.86 -6.64
CA GLU A 890 8.48 -18.30 -5.54
C GLU A 890 9.95 -17.88 -5.65
N HIS A 891 10.59 -17.79 -4.48
CA HIS A 891 12.01 -17.54 -4.28
C HIS A 891 12.73 -18.69 -3.56
N ASN A 892 11.97 -19.57 -2.92
CA ASN A 892 12.52 -20.69 -2.18
C ASN A 892 13.09 -21.76 -3.14
N LEU A 893 14.38 -22.04 -3.00
CA LEU A 893 15.08 -22.97 -3.89
C LEU A 893 14.57 -24.40 -3.80
N ASP A 894 14.05 -24.82 -2.64
CA ASP A 894 13.48 -26.16 -2.45
C ASP A 894 12.19 -26.36 -3.26
N VAL A 895 11.45 -25.27 -3.51
CA VAL A 895 10.27 -25.29 -4.36
C VAL A 895 10.66 -25.18 -5.83
N ILE A 896 11.60 -24.31 -6.15
CA ILE A 896 12.06 -24.04 -7.52
C ILE A 896 12.66 -25.33 -8.14
N LYS A 897 13.50 -26.05 -7.40
CA LYS A 897 14.17 -27.27 -7.90
C LYS A 897 13.26 -28.45 -8.21
N VAL A 898 12.03 -28.47 -7.66
CA VAL A 898 11.06 -29.57 -7.85
C VAL A 898 9.93 -29.22 -8.84
N ALA A 899 9.94 -28.04 -9.43
CA ALA A 899 8.95 -27.62 -10.42
C ALA A 899 9.13 -28.35 -11.76
N ASP A 900 8.01 -28.62 -12.47
CA ASP A 900 8.04 -29.22 -13.79
C ASP A 900 8.50 -28.24 -14.87
N HIS A 901 8.23 -26.93 -14.66
CA HIS A 901 8.57 -25.86 -15.58
C HIS A 901 8.86 -24.57 -14.83
N LEU A 902 9.94 -23.90 -15.20
CA LEU A 902 10.33 -22.60 -14.63
C LEU A 902 10.18 -21.49 -15.66
N ILE A 903 9.84 -20.30 -15.16
CA ILE A 903 9.87 -19.03 -15.90
C ILE A 903 10.68 -18.07 -15.05
N ASP A 904 11.90 -17.73 -15.50
CA ASP A 904 12.80 -16.85 -14.78
C ASP A 904 12.75 -15.43 -15.36
N ILE A 905 12.42 -14.45 -14.48
CA ILE A 905 12.25 -13.04 -14.85
C ILE A 905 13.37 -12.20 -14.22
N GLY A 906 14.03 -11.42 -15.03
CA GLY A 906 15.16 -10.62 -14.59
C GLY A 906 15.64 -9.63 -15.66
N PRO A 907 16.98 -9.40 -15.76
CA PRO A 907 18.05 -9.91 -14.86
C PRO A 907 18.10 -9.20 -13.49
N GLU A 908 17.60 -7.97 -13.41
CA GLU A 908 17.61 -7.12 -12.22
C GLU A 908 16.19 -6.75 -11.76
N GLY A 909 16.08 -5.98 -10.67
CA GLY A 909 14.84 -5.36 -10.23
C GLY A 909 14.57 -4.01 -10.89
N GLY A 910 13.31 -3.55 -10.89
CA GLY A 910 12.91 -2.25 -11.42
C GLY A 910 13.13 -2.09 -12.91
N ALA A 911 13.68 -0.97 -13.35
CA ALA A 911 13.92 -0.68 -14.78
C ALA A 911 14.93 -1.63 -15.43
N GLY A 912 15.85 -2.20 -14.67
CA GLY A 912 16.82 -3.21 -15.13
C GLY A 912 16.22 -4.61 -15.29
N GLY A 913 14.97 -4.82 -14.85
CA GLY A 913 14.24 -6.09 -14.96
C GLY A 913 13.27 -6.13 -16.13
N GLY A 914 12.24 -6.94 -15.96
CA GLY A 914 11.10 -7.01 -16.88
C GLY A 914 11.35 -7.81 -18.16
N GLU A 915 12.37 -8.66 -18.20
CA GLU A 915 12.65 -9.59 -19.30
C GLU A 915 12.46 -11.04 -18.82
N VAL A 916 12.00 -11.90 -19.71
CA VAL A 916 12.07 -13.35 -19.50
C VAL A 916 13.47 -13.79 -19.85
N ILE A 917 14.24 -14.23 -18.87
CA ILE A 917 15.64 -14.63 -19.05
C ILE A 917 15.72 -16.02 -19.65
N ALA A 918 14.95 -16.95 -19.07
CA ALA A 918 14.88 -18.32 -19.53
C ALA A 918 13.56 -18.97 -19.12
N THR A 919 13.14 -19.98 -19.88
CA THR A 919 11.99 -20.85 -19.57
C THR A 919 12.39 -22.30 -19.83
N GLY A 920 11.90 -23.23 -19.02
CA GLY A 920 12.22 -24.65 -19.20
C GLY A 920 12.25 -25.39 -17.88
N ARG A 921 12.98 -26.51 -17.87
CA ARG A 921 13.20 -27.32 -16.65
C ARG A 921 14.18 -26.61 -15.70
N PRO A 922 14.22 -26.97 -14.43
CA PRO A 922 15.21 -26.42 -13.49
C PRO A 922 16.67 -26.52 -14.00
N ALA A 923 17.02 -27.60 -14.67
CA ALA A 923 18.34 -27.78 -15.27
C ALA A 923 18.61 -26.81 -16.45
N ASP A 924 17.59 -26.47 -17.23
CA ASP A 924 17.72 -25.51 -18.33
C ASP A 924 17.99 -24.09 -17.80
N ILE A 925 17.33 -23.71 -16.70
CA ILE A 925 17.58 -22.42 -16.01
C ILE A 925 18.95 -22.43 -15.33
N ALA A 926 19.37 -23.56 -14.75
CA ALA A 926 20.70 -23.69 -14.17
C ALA A 926 21.82 -23.49 -15.21
N ALA A 927 21.59 -23.85 -16.47
CA ALA A 927 22.55 -23.65 -17.56
C ALA A 927 22.67 -22.17 -18.03
N GLU A 928 21.66 -21.32 -17.75
CA GLU A 928 21.65 -19.94 -18.20
C GLU A 928 22.52 -19.05 -17.31
N GLU A 929 23.56 -18.43 -17.89
CA GLU A 929 24.50 -17.59 -17.13
C GLU A 929 23.89 -16.27 -16.63
N ARG A 930 22.96 -15.70 -17.39
CA ARG A 930 22.27 -14.45 -17.05
C ARG A 930 21.26 -14.62 -15.90
N SER A 931 20.89 -15.86 -15.58
CA SER A 931 19.94 -16.18 -14.54
C SER A 931 20.58 -16.10 -13.15
N ALA A 932 20.07 -15.17 -12.34
CA ALA A 932 20.44 -15.10 -10.92
C ALA A 932 19.99 -16.38 -10.17
N THR A 933 18.80 -16.88 -10.46
CA THR A 933 18.26 -18.14 -9.92
C THR A 933 19.09 -19.33 -10.36
N GLY A 934 19.47 -19.40 -11.64
CA GLY A 934 20.30 -20.46 -12.22
C GLY A 934 21.63 -20.63 -11.51
N LYS A 935 22.25 -19.53 -11.08
CA LYS A 935 23.49 -19.56 -10.28
C LYS A 935 23.34 -20.37 -8.99
N PHE A 936 22.22 -20.20 -8.27
CA PHE A 936 21.97 -20.93 -7.03
C PHE A 936 21.55 -22.39 -7.29
N LEU A 937 20.82 -22.66 -8.36
CA LEU A 937 20.46 -24.03 -8.77
C LEU A 937 21.73 -24.85 -9.10
N ARG A 938 22.72 -24.27 -9.79
CA ARG A 938 24.03 -24.91 -10.03
C ARG A 938 24.75 -25.27 -8.72
N GLN A 939 24.68 -24.42 -7.72
CA GLN A 939 25.27 -24.70 -6.41
C GLN A 939 24.60 -25.86 -5.68
N MET A 940 23.33 -26.17 -6.03
CA MET A 940 22.59 -27.32 -5.49
C MET A 940 22.82 -28.63 -6.30
N GLY A 941 23.62 -28.59 -7.36
CA GLY A 941 23.97 -29.77 -8.18
C GLY A 941 23.02 -30.06 -9.35
N LEU A 942 22.27 -29.06 -9.82
CA LEU A 942 21.42 -29.10 -11.03
C LEU A 942 22.19 -28.64 -12.26
#